data_7eb1d8b6b1f4c8b860ccc2563e114d89
#
_entry.id   7eb1d8b6b1f4c8b860ccc2563e114d89
#
_cell.length_a   1.000
_cell.length_b   1.000
_cell.length_c   1.000
_cell.angle_alpha   90.00
_cell.angle_beta   90.00
_cell.angle_gamma   90.00
#
_symmetry.space_group_name_H-M   'P 1'
#
loop_
_entity.id
_entity.type
_entity.pdbx_description
1 polymer ?
#
loop_
_entity_poly.entity_id
_entity_poly.type
_entity_poly.pdbx_seq_one_letter_code
_entity_poly.pdbx_strand_id
1 'polypeptide(L)'
;MKELPKVYEPQQVEGRIYRMWMDHDCFKATPDPDKKPFSIVMPPPNVTGQLHMGHAMDATLQDILTRFKRMQGYEALWLPGTDHAGIATQIKVEEELRTKEGLTRYDLGREKFLQRVWEWKEKYGNRIVEQQKKMGASCDWSRSRFTMDEGCSRAVRETFCELYDKGLIYKGSRIINWCPHCLTALSDAEVEYVDKTGHLWYIRYPLADGSGDIVVATTRPETMMGDTGVAVNPEDEKFKHLIGKKCILPIMNREIPIVGDEYCEIGFGTGAVKMTPAHDPNDFEVGLRHNLEVIRVIADDGTINENGGPYNGMDRYECRNAIVKDLEEQGYLVKTEPYSHNVGTCYRCHNDVEPLISAQWFVKMEPLAKEAIRVVQDGTIKFVPERFTKTYINWMENVHDWCISRQLWWGHQIPAWYCDDCGHINVSREDPSKCEKCGSTHLTREEDVLDTWFSSALWPFSTLGWPDLDSADLKYWYPTSVMVTGYDIIFFWVARMIFSGMEQMKKEPFKTVFIHGLVRDDKGRKMSKSLGNGIDPLEMAEKYGADALRFNLITGNSPGNDARFYVEKCEAMRNFANKIWNASRFVMMNLTIDHVELPEQLELEDKWVLSKLNTLVKEVTDNMDAFEIGVASAKVYDFIWDTYCDWFIELCKARLTGDDECAKINAQNVLCYVLIETLKLLHPFMPFITEEIYQALPHTAEDKGEFIMLQKWPEYRDELSFPREEEAMGLIIDAITAIRAHRNEMNVAPSKKVHYTIATAHADTFARGISFFKRLASASDVTVADANIPTPDGSIEVVTHAARVLMPLAELVDFEKELARIAKEKANAEKQLAGIENKLSNQGFIAKAPEAVVNGAREDAAKLRALIEKLDASAAAMKK
;
A
#
# COMPACT_ATOMS: atom_id res chain seq x y z
N MET A 1 18.72 18.61 32.43
CA MET A 1 18.09 17.57 31.56
C MET A 1 16.67 17.28 32.03
N LYS A 2 15.71 17.09 31.12
CA LYS A 2 14.35 16.71 31.47
C LYS A 2 14.31 15.21 31.81
N GLU A 3 13.76 14.86 32.97
CA GLU A 3 13.62 13.44 33.32
C GLU A 3 12.47 12.80 32.52
N LEU A 4 12.75 11.67 31.84
CA LEU A 4 11.73 10.93 31.12
C LEU A 4 10.87 10.09 32.09
N PRO A 5 9.54 10.04 31.92
CA PRO A 5 8.64 9.17 32.66
C PRO A 5 9.06 7.70 32.62
N LYS A 6 8.62 6.93 33.63
CA LYS A 6 8.98 5.52 33.73
C LYS A 6 8.47 4.64 32.57
N VAL A 7 7.34 5.04 31.98
CA VAL A 7 6.68 4.35 30.87
C VAL A 7 6.44 5.35 29.76
N TYR A 8 6.62 4.92 28.52
CA TYR A 8 6.23 5.70 27.36
C TYR A 8 4.72 5.57 27.11
N GLU A 9 4.01 6.69 27.13
CA GLU A 9 2.57 6.78 26.87
C GLU A 9 2.33 7.65 25.63
N PRO A 10 2.15 7.03 24.43
CA PRO A 10 1.99 7.75 23.18
C PRO A 10 0.89 8.82 23.21
N GLN A 11 -0.23 8.50 23.85
CA GLN A 11 -1.41 9.41 23.93
C GLN A 11 -1.10 10.73 24.65
N GLN A 12 -0.11 10.77 25.54
CA GLN A 12 0.32 11.98 26.22
C GLN A 12 1.36 12.77 25.43
N VAL A 13 2.08 12.09 24.54
CA VAL A 13 3.23 12.64 23.80
C VAL A 13 2.83 13.13 22.42
N GLU A 14 2.17 12.29 21.63
CA GLU A 14 1.95 12.51 20.19
C GLU A 14 1.21 13.82 19.88
N GLY A 15 0.10 14.08 20.54
CA GLY A 15 -0.68 15.31 20.33
C GLY A 15 0.06 16.59 20.74
N ARG A 16 0.95 16.52 21.74
CA ARG A 16 1.78 17.66 22.17
C ARG A 16 2.91 17.91 21.19
N ILE A 17 3.62 16.87 20.78
CA ILE A 17 4.73 16.96 19.81
C ILE A 17 4.20 17.48 18.47
N TYR A 18 3.06 16.96 17.98
CA TYR A 18 2.50 17.42 16.71
C TYR A 18 2.13 18.91 16.72
N ARG A 19 1.50 19.38 17.79
CA ARG A 19 1.21 20.82 17.95
C ARG A 19 2.50 21.65 17.99
N MET A 20 3.52 21.18 18.68
CA MET A 20 4.81 21.86 18.76
C MET A 20 5.46 22.00 17.36
N TRP A 21 5.42 20.97 16.52
CA TRP A 21 5.89 21.07 15.13
C TRP A 21 5.08 22.07 14.30
N MET A 22 3.76 22.08 14.48
CA MET A 22 2.88 23.03 13.79
C MET A 22 3.13 24.46 14.21
N ASP A 23 3.26 24.70 15.51
CA ASP A 23 3.46 26.05 16.09
C ASP A 23 4.81 26.68 15.65
N HIS A 24 5.77 25.84 15.27
CA HIS A 24 7.10 26.27 14.80
C HIS A 24 7.30 26.11 13.29
N ASP A 25 6.22 25.94 12.52
CA ASP A 25 6.26 25.81 11.04
C ASP A 25 7.25 24.73 10.51
N CYS A 26 7.50 23.64 11.28
CA CYS A 26 8.47 22.61 10.93
C CYS A 26 8.20 21.92 9.59
N PHE A 27 6.97 21.97 9.10
CA PHE A 27 6.55 21.32 7.85
C PHE A 27 6.48 22.28 6.67
N LYS A 28 6.59 23.58 6.91
CA LYS A 28 6.46 24.60 5.90
C LYS A 28 7.65 24.57 4.97
N ALA A 29 7.37 24.58 3.67
CA ALA A 29 8.39 24.63 2.62
C ALA A 29 8.34 26.01 1.92
N THR A 30 9.51 26.53 1.61
CA THR A 30 9.63 27.83 0.92
C THR A 30 10.68 27.71 -0.19
N PRO A 31 10.38 28.14 -1.44
CA PRO A 31 11.37 28.11 -2.50
C PRO A 31 12.67 28.77 -2.07
N ASP A 32 13.76 28.00 -2.07
CA ASP A 32 15.09 28.43 -1.65
C ASP A 32 16.11 28.04 -2.75
N PRO A 33 16.67 29.01 -3.49
CA PRO A 33 17.60 28.73 -4.60
C PRO A 33 18.90 28.04 -4.16
N ASP A 34 19.26 28.14 -2.88
CA ASP A 34 20.48 27.53 -2.34
C ASP A 34 20.27 26.05 -1.93
N LYS A 35 19.03 25.57 -1.91
CA LYS A 35 18.68 24.19 -1.61
C LYS A 35 18.16 23.45 -2.83
N LYS A 36 18.36 22.13 -2.83
CA LYS A 36 17.75 21.25 -3.83
C LYS A 36 16.27 21.03 -3.51
N PRO A 37 15.36 21.15 -4.49
CA PRO A 37 13.96 20.84 -4.27
C PRO A 37 13.72 19.33 -4.14
N PHE A 38 12.86 18.98 -3.23
CA PHE A 38 12.23 17.66 -3.16
C PHE A 38 10.74 17.86 -2.96
N SER A 39 9.91 17.22 -3.77
CA SER A 39 8.45 17.40 -3.65
C SER A 39 7.69 16.10 -3.88
N ILE A 40 6.67 15.92 -3.08
CA ILE A 40 5.62 14.92 -3.23
C ILE A 40 4.29 15.66 -3.21
N VAL A 41 3.44 15.41 -4.21
CA VAL A 41 2.04 15.79 -4.13
C VAL A 41 1.25 14.57 -3.65
N MET A 42 0.56 14.71 -2.54
CA MET A 42 -0.17 13.60 -1.93
C MET A 42 -1.26 13.08 -2.87
N PRO A 43 -1.40 11.76 -3.08
CA PRO A 43 -2.63 11.22 -3.64
C PRO A 43 -3.82 11.73 -2.85
N PRO A 44 -4.67 12.61 -3.43
CA PRO A 44 -5.70 13.28 -2.64
C PRO A 44 -6.80 12.29 -2.24
N PRO A 45 -6.98 12.00 -0.94
CA PRO A 45 -8.04 11.10 -0.52
C PRO A 45 -9.41 11.59 -0.92
N ASN A 46 -10.26 10.67 -1.36
CA ASN A 46 -11.65 10.93 -1.72
C ASN A 46 -12.46 11.33 -0.48
N VAL A 47 -13.25 12.41 -0.57
CA VAL A 47 -14.12 12.88 0.52
C VAL A 47 -15.37 12.00 0.74
N THR A 48 -15.24 10.70 0.50
CA THR A 48 -16.33 9.70 0.61
C THR A 48 -16.51 9.13 2.02
N GLY A 49 -15.59 9.44 2.92
CA GLY A 49 -15.60 8.93 4.30
C GLY A 49 -14.24 9.04 4.97
N GLN A 50 -14.08 8.30 6.08
CA GLN A 50 -12.79 8.28 6.79
C GLN A 50 -11.76 7.39 6.09
N LEU A 51 -10.48 7.66 6.36
CA LEU A 51 -9.35 6.90 5.85
C LEU A 51 -9.36 5.46 6.37
N HIS A 52 -8.77 4.56 5.59
CA HIS A 52 -8.55 3.16 5.93
C HIS A 52 -7.05 2.85 5.95
N MET A 53 -6.69 1.61 6.30
CA MET A 53 -5.30 1.17 6.50
C MET A 53 -4.41 1.37 5.26
N GLY A 54 -4.97 1.23 4.04
CA GLY A 54 -4.24 1.51 2.79
C GLY A 54 -3.78 2.98 2.69
N HIS A 55 -4.64 3.92 3.07
CA HIS A 55 -4.27 5.35 3.12
C HIS A 55 -3.20 5.62 4.20
N ALA A 56 -3.28 4.92 5.34
CA ALA A 56 -2.27 5.06 6.39
C ALA A 56 -0.89 4.59 5.92
N MET A 57 -0.83 3.49 5.15
CA MET A 57 0.40 3.00 4.55
C MET A 57 0.95 3.98 3.51
N ASP A 58 0.12 4.43 2.58
CA ASP A 58 0.48 5.38 1.53
C ASP A 58 1.04 6.69 2.13
N ALA A 59 0.32 7.29 3.09
CA ALA A 59 0.77 8.48 3.77
C ALA A 59 2.06 8.26 4.58
N THR A 60 2.23 7.10 5.21
CA THR A 60 3.43 6.76 5.97
C THR A 60 4.66 6.70 5.07
N LEU A 61 4.56 6.08 3.90
CA LEU A 61 5.66 6.00 2.94
C LEU A 61 6.09 7.39 2.43
N GLN A 62 5.12 8.24 2.13
CA GLN A 62 5.38 9.63 1.70
C GLN A 62 6.04 10.45 2.80
N ASP A 63 5.55 10.34 4.03
CA ASP A 63 6.11 11.05 5.19
C ASP A 63 7.54 10.64 5.47
N ILE A 64 7.85 9.34 5.40
CA ILE A 64 9.20 8.81 5.58
C ILE A 64 10.16 9.42 4.56
N LEU A 65 9.80 9.41 3.28
CA LEU A 65 10.62 9.99 2.23
C LEU A 65 10.81 11.49 2.41
N THR A 66 9.76 12.20 2.80
CA THR A 66 9.79 13.64 3.01
C THR A 66 10.69 14.01 4.19
N ARG A 67 10.56 13.32 5.33
CA ARG A 67 11.43 13.54 6.51
C ARG A 67 12.88 13.22 6.21
N PHE A 68 13.13 12.10 5.54
CA PHE A 68 14.48 11.70 5.12
C PHE A 68 15.13 12.79 4.25
N LYS A 69 14.45 13.26 3.20
CA LYS A 69 14.99 14.30 2.32
C LYS A 69 15.13 15.66 3.00
N ARG A 70 14.20 16.02 3.91
CA ARG A 70 14.33 17.23 4.74
C ARG A 70 15.59 17.18 5.59
N MET A 71 15.87 16.07 6.24
CA MET A 71 17.09 15.88 7.03
C MET A 71 18.35 15.83 6.18
N GLN A 72 18.28 15.44 4.90
CA GLN A 72 19.39 15.55 3.92
C GLN A 72 19.60 16.98 3.42
N GLY A 73 18.84 17.97 3.92
CA GLY A 73 19.00 19.38 3.57
C GLY A 73 18.28 19.82 2.29
N TYR A 74 17.39 18.98 1.74
CA TYR A 74 16.51 19.41 0.65
C TYR A 74 15.43 20.37 1.18
N GLU A 75 15.00 21.30 0.32
CA GLU A 75 13.74 21.99 0.56
C GLU A 75 12.59 21.06 0.19
N ALA A 76 12.04 20.41 1.22
CA ALA A 76 11.12 19.30 1.05
C ALA A 76 9.66 19.74 1.20
N LEU A 77 8.91 19.72 0.11
CA LEU A 77 7.47 19.97 0.07
C LEU A 77 6.70 18.66 0.01
N TRP A 78 5.88 18.38 1.00
CA TRP A 78 4.81 17.41 0.89
C TRP A 78 3.47 18.16 0.88
N LEU A 79 2.88 18.26 -0.32
CA LEU A 79 1.67 19.02 -0.57
C LEU A 79 0.43 18.16 -0.31
N PRO A 80 -0.40 18.49 0.69
CA PRO A 80 -1.62 17.75 1.00
C PRO A 80 -2.82 18.24 0.19
N GLY A 81 -3.84 17.38 0.09
CA GLY A 81 -5.11 17.75 -0.50
C GLY A 81 -6.15 16.65 -0.40
N THR A 82 -7.35 16.95 -0.94
CA THR A 82 -8.47 16.00 -1.03
C THR A 82 -9.12 16.05 -2.41
N ASP A 83 -9.70 14.93 -2.82
CA ASP A 83 -10.40 14.80 -4.10
C ASP A 83 -11.92 14.86 -3.90
N HIS A 84 -12.61 15.58 -4.79
CA HIS A 84 -14.06 15.68 -4.78
C HIS A 84 -14.76 14.35 -5.10
N ALA A 85 -14.08 13.45 -5.84
CA ALA A 85 -14.54 12.09 -6.14
C ALA A 85 -15.99 12.04 -6.67
N GLY A 86 -16.22 12.61 -7.86
CA GLY A 86 -17.56 12.88 -8.44
C GLY A 86 -18.61 11.82 -8.17
N ILE A 87 -18.51 10.66 -8.83
CA ILE A 87 -19.48 9.55 -8.69
C ILE A 87 -19.59 9.09 -7.24
N ALA A 88 -18.44 8.84 -6.61
CA ALA A 88 -18.40 8.20 -5.30
C ALA A 88 -19.01 9.07 -4.20
N THR A 89 -18.72 10.37 -4.21
CA THR A 89 -19.26 11.33 -3.23
C THR A 89 -20.75 11.58 -3.46
N GLN A 90 -21.13 11.74 -4.72
CA GLN A 90 -22.55 11.94 -5.05
C GLN A 90 -23.42 10.77 -4.58
N ILE A 91 -23.03 9.54 -4.91
CA ILE A 91 -23.75 8.33 -4.47
C ILE A 91 -23.88 8.27 -2.94
N LYS A 92 -22.82 8.64 -2.19
CA LYS A 92 -22.87 8.63 -0.72
C LYS A 92 -23.85 9.65 -0.16
N VAL A 93 -23.94 10.82 -0.75
CA VAL A 93 -24.91 11.84 -0.34
C VAL A 93 -26.34 11.43 -0.75
N GLU A 94 -26.53 10.86 -1.93
CA GLU A 94 -27.83 10.31 -2.36
C GLU A 94 -28.30 9.16 -1.45
N GLU A 95 -27.39 8.27 -1.05
CA GLU A 95 -27.68 7.19 -0.09
C GLU A 95 -28.10 7.76 1.27
N GLU A 96 -27.41 8.79 1.76
CA GLU A 96 -27.77 9.46 3.02
C GLU A 96 -29.14 10.12 2.94
N LEU A 97 -29.44 10.84 1.84
CA LEU A 97 -30.74 11.46 1.60
C LEU A 97 -31.86 10.41 1.59
N ARG A 98 -31.67 9.35 0.84
CA ARG A 98 -32.68 8.28 0.73
C ARG A 98 -32.93 7.60 2.06
N THR A 99 -31.86 7.30 2.83
CA THR A 99 -31.99 6.54 4.09
C THR A 99 -32.51 7.38 5.24
N LYS A 100 -32.13 8.67 5.31
CA LYS A 100 -32.52 9.54 6.41
C LYS A 100 -33.79 10.36 6.17
N GLU A 101 -34.02 10.77 4.95
CA GLU A 101 -35.07 11.73 4.58
C GLU A 101 -36.11 11.14 3.59
N GLY A 102 -35.80 9.99 2.96
CA GLY A 102 -36.67 9.37 1.97
C GLY A 102 -36.75 10.18 0.65
N LEU A 103 -35.76 11.04 0.41
CA LEU A 103 -35.71 11.95 -0.73
C LEU A 103 -34.64 11.50 -1.75
N THR A 104 -34.83 11.94 -2.99
CA THR A 104 -33.86 11.84 -4.08
C THR A 104 -33.25 13.22 -4.38
N ARG A 105 -32.17 13.26 -5.18
CA ARG A 105 -31.60 14.53 -5.65
C ARG A 105 -32.59 15.35 -6.47
N TYR A 106 -33.49 14.70 -7.20
CA TYR A 106 -34.50 15.35 -8.03
C TYR A 106 -35.56 16.06 -7.20
N ASP A 107 -35.90 15.54 -6.01
CA ASP A 107 -36.85 16.20 -5.09
C ASP A 107 -36.27 17.49 -4.52
N LEU A 108 -34.94 17.54 -4.32
CA LEU A 108 -34.24 18.74 -3.83
C LEU A 108 -33.97 19.78 -4.91
N GLY A 109 -33.73 19.34 -6.13
CA GLY A 109 -33.15 20.14 -7.22
C GLY A 109 -31.65 20.37 -7.08
N ARG A 110 -30.99 20.75 -8.19
CA ARG A 110 -29.52 20.80 -8.30
C ARG A 110 -28.84 21.65 -7.22
N GLU A 111 -29.31 22.87 -7.00
CA GLU A 111 -28.69 23.82 -6.06
C GLU A 111 -28.67 23.28 -4.63
N LYS A 112 -29.83 22.84 -4.13
CA LYS A 112 -29.94 22.34 -2.74
C LYS A 112 -29.18 21.01 -2.58
N PHE A 113 -29.19 20.18 -3.60
CA PHE A 113 -28.39 18.94 -3.56
C PHE A 113 -26.90 19.25 -3.50
N LEU A 114 -26.38 20.16 -4.33
CA LEU A 114 -24.99 20.57 -4.29
C LEU A 114 -24.60 21.17 -2.94
N GLN A 115 -25.49 21.95 -2.32
CA GLN A 115 -25.26 22.44 -0.96
C GLN A 115 -25.02 21.28 0.02
N ARG A 116 -25.82 20.21 -0.03
CA ARG A 116 -25.64 19.02 0.81
C ARG A 116 -24.30 18.32 0.55
N VAL A 117 -23.87 18.28 -0.71
CA VAL A 117 -22.56 17.69 -1.07
C VAL A 117 -21.41 18.54 -0.53
N TRP A 118 -21.51 19.87 -0.55
CA TRP A 118 -20.52 20.75 0.05
C TRP A 118 -20.45 20.59 1.58
N GLU A 119 -21.58 20.48 2.27
CA GLU A 119 -21.64 20.19 3.70
C GLU A 119 -20.97 18.82 4.02
N TRP A 120 -21.23 17.82 3.20
CA TRP A 120 -20.57 16.52 3.28
C TRP A 120 -19.05 16.64 3.13
N LYS A 121 -18.57 17.35 2.12
CA LYS A 121 -17.16 17.62 1.86
C LYS A 121 -16.49 18.29 3.05
N GLU A 122 -17.10 19.33 3.62
CA GLU A 122 -16.55 20.00 4.80
C GLU A 122 -16.38 19.02 5.98
N LYS A 123 -17.40 18.25 6.25
CA LYS A 123 -17.39 17.27 7.35
C LYS A 123 -16.27 16.22 7.19
N TYR A 124 -16.20 15.57 6.03
CA TYR A 124 -15.28 14.46 5.82
C TYR A 124 -13.88 14.92 5.41
N GLY A 125 -13.75 16.02 4.70
CA GLY A 125 -12.46 16.62 4.37
C GLY A 125 -11.69 17.01 5.64
N ASN A 126 -12.34 17.68 6.59
CA ASN A 126 -11.72 18.02 7.88
C ASN A 126 -11.35 16.78 8.69
N ARG A 127 -12.20 15.73 8.67
CA ARG A 127 -11.90 14.47 9.37
C ARG A 127 -10.68 13.76 8.77
N ILE A 128 -10.52 13.76 7.46
CA ILE A 128 -9.36 13.20 6.77
C ILE A 128 -8.07 13.91 7.22
N VAL A 129 -8.07 15.24 7.23
CA VAL A 129 -6.93 16.05 7.68
C VAL A 129 -6.56 15.72 9.13
N GLU A 130 -7.53 15.64 10.04
CA GLU A 130 -7.27 15.27 11.44
C GLU A 130 -6.73 13.84 11.58
N GLN A 131 -7.20 12.91 10.76
CA GLN A 131 -6.66 11.54 10.74
C GLN A 131 -5.19 11.52 10.30
N GLN A 132 -4.83 12.28 9.26
CA GLN A 132 -3.45 12.38 8.78
C GLN A 132 -2.52 13.03 9.82
N LYS A 133 -2.99 14.09 10.48
CA LYS A 133 -2.25 14.74 11.57
C LYS A 133 -2.00 13.79 12.74
N LYS A 134 -2.99 13.01 13.14
CA LYS A 134 -2.83 11.98 14.20
C LYS A 134 -1.83 10.89 13.83
N MET A 135 -1.69 10.57 12.55
CA MET A 135 -0.69 9.65 12.03
C MET A 135 0.71 10.28 11.92
N GLY A 136 0.87 11.55 12.23
CA GLY A 136 2.15 12.24 12.22
C GLY A 136 2.58 12.78 10.85
N ALA A 137 1.64 12.95 9.91
CA ALA A 137 1.96 13.45 8.57
C ALA A 137 2.59 14.86 8.61
N SER A 138 3.80 14.98 8.05
CA SER A 138 4.56 16.23 8.01
C SER A 138 4.31 17.06 6.74
N CYS A 139 3.02 17.18 6.37
CA CYS A 139 2.58 17.97 5.23
C CYS A 139 2.69 19.48 5.49
N ASP A 140 2.94 20.25 4.46
CA ASP A 140 2.73 21.69 4.47
C ASP A 140 1.24 22.02 4.40
N TRP A 141 0.58 22.03 5.55
CA TRP A 141 -0.87 22.27 5.65
C TRP A 141 -1.31 23.66 5.18
N SER A 142 -0.40 24.62 5.09
CA SER A 142 -0.68 25.95 4.55
C SER A 142 -0.97 25.92 3.04
N ARG A 143 -0.53 24.84 2.37
CA ARG A 143 -0.75 24.58 0.94
C ARG A 143 -1.80 23.51 0.68
N SER A 144 -2.67 23.22 1.64
CA SER A 144 -3.72 22.23 1.46
C SER A 144 -4.65 22.61 0.30
N ARG A 145 -4.88 21.64 -0.62
CA ARG A 145 -5.65 21.85 -1.84
C ARG A 145 -6.88 20.94 -1.88
N PHE A 146 -7.83 21.35 -2.70
CA PHE A 146 -9.01 20.55 -3.04
C PHE A 146 -9.20 20.57 -4.55
N THR A 147 -9.47 19.43 -5.17
CA THR A 147 -9.56 19.32 -6.63
C THR A 147 -10.59 20.25 -7.28
N MET A 148 -11.57 20.77 -6.50
CA MET A 148 -12.54 21.78 -6.95
C MET A 148 -12.31 23.15 -6.33
N ASP A 149 -11.13 23.47 -5.76
CA ASP A 149 -10.81 24.82 -5.37
C ASP A 149 -10.67 25.75 -6.60
N GLU A 150 -10.65 27.04 -6.39
CA GLU A 150 -10.62 28.04 -7.45
C GLU A 150 -9.45 27.83 -8.42
N GLY A 151 -8.24 27.60 -7.89
CA GLY A 151 -7.03 27.40 -8.69
C GLY A 151 -7.10 26.14 -9.52
N CYS A 152 -7.48 25.02 -8.91
CA CYS A 152 -7.65 23.74 -9.61
C CYS A 152 -8.79 23.81 -10.64
N SER A 153 -9.89 24.50 -10.33
CA SER A 153 -11.00 24.70 -11.28
C SER A 153 -10.59 25.53 -12.49
N ARG A 154 -9.77 26.56 -12.29
CA ARG A 154 -9.18 27.33 -13.39
C ARG A 154 -8.29 26.47 -14.26
N ALA A 155 -7.45 25.63 -13.66
CA ALA A 155 -6.58 24.69 -14.38
C ALA A 155 -7.41 23.70 -15.23
N VAL A 156 -8.49 23.16 -14.69
CA VAL A 156 -9.38 22.26 -15.40
C VAL A 156 -10.01 22.95 -16.63
N ARG A 157 -10.50 24.16 -16.46
CA ARG A 157 -11.06 24.95 -17.58
C ARG A 157 -10.02 25.22 -18.65
N GLU A 158 -8.83 25.65 -18.27
CA GLU A 158 -7.74 25.91 -19.21
C GLU A 158 -7.39 24.66 -20.01
N THR A 159 -7.18 23.53 -19.33
CA THR A 159 -6.88 22.25 -19.98
C THR A 159 -7.97 21.84 -20.96
N PHE A 160 -9.24 21.93 -20.57
CA PHE A 160 -10.35 21.55 -21.45
C PHE A 160 -10.38 22.42 -22.71
N CYS A 161 -10.29 23.74 -22.57
CA CYS A 161 -10.32 24.67 -23.69
C CYS A 161 -9.11 24.46 -24.61
N GLU A 162 -7.90 24.32 -24.05
CA GLU A 162 -6.69 24.11 -24.85
C GLU A 162 -6.75 22.81 -25.67
N LEU A 163 -7.19 21.72 -25.04
CA LEU A 163 -7.35 20.44 -25.74
C LEU A 163 -8.46 20.49 -26.80
N TYR A 164 -9.54 21.23 -26.56
CA TYR A 164 -10.60 21.46 -27.54
C TYR A 164 -10.09 22.28 -28.74
N ASP A 165 -9.36 23.38 -28.47
CA ASP A 165 -8.78 24.23 -29.50
C ASP A 165 -7.80 23.45 -30.41
N LYS A 166 -7.08 22.48 -29.85
CA LYS A 166 -6.20 21.54 -30.57
C LYS A 166 -6.96 20.42 -31.29
N GLY A 167 -8.26 20.31 -31.13
CA GLY A 167 -9.07 19.22 -31.70
C GLY A 167 -8.83 17.85 -31.02
N LEU A 168 -8.26 17.85 -29.82
CA LEU A 168 -8.04 16.66 -29.01
C LEU A 168 -9.25 16.32 -28.14
N ILE A 169 -10.08 17.30 -27.80
CA ILE A 169 -11.41 17.08 -27.21
C ILE A 169 -12.48 17.25 -28.30
N TYR A 170 -13.43 16.34 -28.33
CA TYR A 170 -14.54 16.36 -29.23
C TYR A 170 -15.82 15.79 -28.60
N LYS A 171 -17.00 16.18 -29.11
CA LYS A 171 -18.27 15.54 -28.78
C LYS A 171 -18.67 14.60 -29.92
N GLY A 172 -19.03 13.37 -29.59
CA GLY A 172 -19.37 12.34 -30.56
C GLY A 172 -20.26 11.25 -29.99
N SER A 173 -21.02 10.60 -30.90
CA SER A 173 -21.82 9.41 -30.55
C SER A 173 -20.96 8.17 -30.73
N ARG A 174 -20.75 7.43 -29.65
CA ARG A 174 -19.97 6.17 -29.61
C ARG A 174 -20.62 5.20 -28.65
N ILE A 175 -20.27 3.92 -28.75
CA ILE A 175 -20.59 2.96 -27.70
C ILE A 175 -19.75 3.30 -26.49
N ILE A 176 -20.42 3.46 -25.36
CA ILE A 176 -19.83 3.74 -24.07
C ILE A 176 -20.24 2.68 -23.06
N ASN A 177 -19.46 2.53 -22.00
CA ASN A 177 -19.86 1.78 -20.83
C ASN A 177 -20.82 2.64 -19.98
N TRP A 178 -22.05 2.20 -19.84
CA TRP A 178 -23.08 2.91 -19.08
C TRP A 178 -23.47 2.13 -17.83
N CYS A 179 -23.54 2.78 -16.68
CA CYS A 179 -24.07 2.20 -15.47
C CYS A 179 -25.55 2.56 -15.27
N PRO A 180 -26.51 1.63 -15.43
CA PRO A 180 -27.93 1.92 -15.28
C PRO A 180 -28.35 2.27 -13.84
N HIS A 181 -27.55 1.87 -12.86
CA HIS A 181 -27.79 2.18 -11.44
C HIS A 181 -27.29 3.59 -11.07
N CYS A 182 -26.08 3.93 -11.52
CA CYS A 182 -25.49 5.25 -11.26
C CYS A 182 -26.00 6.32 -12.23
N LEU A 183 -26.67 5.92 -13.33
CA LEU A 183 -27.16 6.76 -14.41
C LEU A 183 -26.08 7.66 -15.01
N THR A 184 -24.92 7.07 -15.32
CA THR A 184 -23.77 7.79 -15.86
C THR A 184 -22.87 6.91 -16.71
N ALA A 185 -22.17 7.55 -17.65
CA ALA A 185 -21.10 6.94 -18.42
C ALA A 185 -19.90 6.59 -17.53
N LEU A 186 -19.18 5.54 -17.89
CA LEU A 186 -17.95 5.08 -17.29
C LEU A 186 -16.85 5.04 -18.35
N SER A 187 -15.62 5.29 -17.95
CA SER A 187 -14.43 4.99 -18.75
C SER A 187 -14.09 3.49 -18.66
N ASP A 188 -13.28 2.98 -19.61
CA ASP A 188 -12.90 1.56 -19.63
C ASP A 188 -12.21 1.11 -18.33
N ALA A 189 -11.40 1.98 -17.72
CA ALA A 189 -10.75 1.72 -16.45
C ALA A 189 -11.72 1.57 -15.27
N GLU A 190 -12.94 2.09 -15.37
CA GLU A 190 -13.99 2.04 -14.34
C GLU A 190 -14.89 0.80 -14.42
N VAL A 191 -14.59 -0.12 -15.34
CA VAL A 191 -15.32 -1.37 -15.53
C VAL A 191 -14.47 -2.55 -15.01
N GLU A 192 -15.02 -3.28 -14.08
CA GLU A 192 -14.44 -4.51 -13.56
C GLU A 192 -15.13 -5.71 -14.21
N TYR A 193 -14.36 -6.69 -14.68
CA TYR A 193 -14.91 -7.87 -15.33
C TYR A 193 -14.99 -9.03 -14.35
N VAL A 194 -16.17 -9.63 -14.26
CA VAL A 194 -16.45 -10.80 -13.41
C VAL A 194 -16.98 -11.96 -14.25
N ASP A 195 -16.51 -13.17 -13.95
CA ASP A 195 -17.04 -14.38 -14.59
C ASP A 195 -18.45 -14.65 -14.11
N LYS A 196 -19.40 -14.72 -15.04
CA LYS A 196 -20.78 -15.09 -14.78
C LYS A 196 -21.19 -16.31 -15.58
N THR A 197 -21.90 -17.22 -14.93
CA THR A 197 -22.54 -18.33 -15.61
C THR A 197 -23.85 -17.85 -16.19
N GLY A 198 -23.99 -17.99 -17.50
CA GLY A 198 -25.18 -17.67 -18.26
C GLY A 198 -25.50 -18.75 -19.28
N HIS A 199 -26.10 -18.34 -20.37
CA HIS A 199 -26.45 -19.22 -21.46
C HIS A 199 -26.06 -18.62 -22.80
N LEU A 200 -25.81 -19.46 -23.76
CA LEU A 200 -25.71 -19.12 -25.17
C LEU A 200 -27.00 -19.63 -25.85
N TRP A 201 -27.77 -18.70 -26.41
CA TRP A 201 -29.05 -18.99 -27.11
C TRP A 201 -28.80 -18.97 -28.57
N TYR A 202 -29.20 -20.05 -29.27
CA TYR A 202 -29.11 -20.22 -30.71
C TYR A 202 -30.47 -19.90 -31.32
N ILE A 203 -30.56 -18.83 -32.13
CA ILE A 203 -31.79 -18.26 -32.66
C ILE A 203 -31.78 -18.34 -34.17
N ARG A 204 -32.87 -18.78 -34.74
CA ARG A 204 -33.10 -18.90 -36.18
C ARG A 204 -33.68 -17.62 -36.74
N TYR A 205 -33.01 -17.04 -37.74
CA TYR A 205 -33.49 -15.90 -38.49
C TYR A 205 -33.89 -16.38 -39.91
N PRO A 206 -35.17 -16.43 -40.28
CA PRO A 206 -35.62 -16.84 -41.62
C PRO A 206 -35.06 -15.94 -42.69
N LEU A 207 -34.66 -16.49 -43.82
CA LEU A 207 -34.31 -15.69 -45.00
C LEU A 207 -35.55 -15.04 -45.60
N ALA A 208 -35.46 -13.78 -46.01
CA ALA A 208 -36.58 -13.01 -46.53
C ALA A 208 -37.11 -13.57 -47.85
N ASP A 209 -36.29 -14.28 -48.62
CA ASP A 209 -36.65 -14.95 -49.87
C ASP A 209 -37.29 -16.33 -49.65
N GLY A 210 -37.43 -16.78 -48.41
CA GLY A 210 -37.99 -18.09 -48.06
C GLY A 210 -37.09 -19.27 -48.37
N SER A 211 -35.82 -19.10 -48.75
CA SER A 211 -34.90 -20.14 -49.17
C SER A 211 -34.29 -20.92 -47.99
N GLY A 212 -34.59 -20.56 -46.78
CA GLY A 212 -34.04 -21.19 -45.56
C GLY A 212 -33.96 -20.24 -44.39
N ASP A 213 -32.97 -20.48 -43.53
CA ASP A 213 -32.67 -19.67 -42.35
C ASP A 213 -31.18 -19.54 -42.11
N ILE A 214 -30.81 -18.54 -41.27
CA ILE A 214 -29.49 -18.39 -40.73
C ILE A 214 -29.61 -18.42 -39.21
N VAL A 215 -28.73 -19.21 -38.54
CA VAL A 215 -28.76 -19.32 -37.08
C VAL A 215 -27.65 -18.49 -36.49
N VAL A 216 -27.99 -17.61 -35.56
CA VAL A 216 -27.08 -16.80 -34.78
C VAL A 216 -27.03 -17.32 -33.32
N ALA A 217 -25.96 -17.04 -32.63
CA ALA A 217 -25.81 -17.37 -31.19
C ALA A 217 -25.53 -16.10 -30.39
N THR A 218 -26.20 -15.93 -29.25
CA THR A 218 -26.04 -14.73 -28.42
C THR A 218 -26.11 -15.07 -26.92
N THR A 219 -25.39 -14.32 -26.11
CA THR A 219 -25.53 -14.30 -24.66
C THR A 219 -26.50 -13.22 -24.17
N ARG A 220 -26.99 -12.36 -25.11
CA ARG A 220 -27.80 -11.19 -24.78
C ARG A 220 -29.05 -11.11 -25.72
N PRO A 221 -30.01 -12.02 -25.60
CA PRO A 221 -31.20 -12.04 -26.45
C PRO A 221 -32.08 -10.76 -26.29
N GLU A 222 -32.00 -10.09 -25.13
CA GLU A 222 -32.74 -8.83 -24.89
C GLU A 222 -32.30 -7.68 -25.79
N THR A 223 -31.15 -7.74 -26.46
CA THR A 223 -30.70 -6.69 -27.39
C THR A 223 -31.14 -6.98 -28.83
N MET A 224 -31.64 -8.17 -29.12
CA MET A 224 -31.93 -8.58 -30.51
C MET A 224 -32.95 -7.70 -31.21
N MET A 225 -33.88 -7.03 -30.48
CA MET A 225 -34.84 -6.10 -31.11
C MET A 225 -34.14 -4.93 -31.81
N GLY A 226 -32.89 -4.62 -31.39
CA GLY A 226 -32.05 -3.62 -32.04
C GLY A 226 -31.12 -4.16 -33.12
N ASP A 227 -31.25 -5.43 -33.53
CA ASP A 227 -30.44 -5.98 -34.63
C ASP A 227 -30.76 -5.33 -35.95
N THR A 228 -29.71 -4.91 -36.66
CA THR A 228 -29.83 -4.23 -37.94
C THR A 228 -29.03 -4.92 -39.05
N GLY A 229 -28.43 -6.05 -38.74
CA GLY A 229 -27.75 -6.90 -39.70
C GLY A 229 -27.34 -8.25 -39.09
N VAL A 230 -26.89 -9.15 -39.94
CA VAL A 230 -26.19 -10.37 -39.60
C VAL A 230 -24.86 -10.37 -40.36
N ALA A 231 -23.76 -10.54 -39.69
CA ALA A 231 -22.44 -10.63 -40.30
C ALA A 231 -21.98 -12.07 -40.44
N VAL A 232 -21.28 -12.38 -41.52
CA VAL A 232 -20.63 -13.68 -41.78
C VAL A 232 -19.26 -13.43 -42.40
N ASN A 233 -18.34 -14.37 -42.23
CA ASN A 233 -17.03 -14.23 -42.85
C ASN A 233 -17.15 -14.41 -44.36
N PRO A 234 -16.60 -13.51 -45.21
CA PRO A 234 -16.67 -13.62 -46.65
C PRO A 234 -15.95 -14.87 -47.24
N GLU A 235 -15.02 -15.43 -46.49
CA GLU A 235 -14.28 -16.67 -46.86
C GLU A 235 -14.98 -17.94 -46.37
N ASP A 236 -16.07 -17.81 -45.56
CA ASP A 236 -16.76 -19.02 -45.05
C ASP A 236 -17.69 -19.59 -46.17
N GLU A 237 -17.26 -20.76 -46.66
CA GLU A 237 -17.98 -21.51 -47.70
C GLU A 237 -19.45 -21.80 -47.31
N LYS A 238 -19.74 -21.90 -46.01
CA LYS A 238 -21.09 -22.15 -45.50
C LYS A 238 -22.05 -20.97 -45.74
N PHE A 239 -21.55 -19.75 -45.62
CA PHE A 239 -22.39 -18.54 -45.57
C PHE A 239 -22.14 -17.53 -46.68
N LYS A 240 -20.98 -17.60 -47.38
CA LYS A 240 -20.62 -16.59 -48.37
C LYS A 240 -21.72 -16.35 -49.44
N HIS A 241 -22.51 -17.41 -49.76
CA HIS A 241 -23.61 -17.31 -50.73
C HIS A 241 -24.85 -16.55 -50.22
N LEU A 242 -24.87 -16.25 -48.91
CA LEU A 242 -25.95 -15.45 -48.30
C LEU A 242 -25.62 -13.94 -48.23
N ILE A 243 -24.36 -13.56 -48.47
CA ILE A 243 -23.94 -12.16 -48.42
C ILE A 243 -24.73 -11.37 -49.47
N GLY A 244 -25.31 -10.25 -49.03
CA GLY A 244 -26.19 -9.40 -49.84
C GLY A 244 -27.68 -9.79 -49.83
N LYS A 245 -28.02 -10.98 -49.30
CA LYS A 245 -29.41 -11.34 -49.01
C LYS A 245 -29.90 -10.66 -47.74
N LYS A 246 -31.21 -10.80 -47.46
CA LYS A 246 -31.81 -10.34 -46.23
C LYS A 246 -32.38 -11.49 -45.42
N CYS A 247 -32.40 -11.34 -44.09
CA CYS A 247 -33.16 -12.21 -43.21
C CYS A 247 -34.21 -11.38 -42.43
N ILE A 248 -35.16 -12.08 -41.84
CA ILE A 248 -36.25 -11.48 -41.05
C ILE A 248 -35.88 -11.63 -39.57
N LEU A 249 -35.79 -10.50 -38.86
CA LEU A 249 -35.60 -10.47 -37.44
C LEU A 249 -36.87 -11.03 -36.76
N PRO A 250 -36.76 -12.15 -35.99
CA PRO A 250 -37.92 -12.71 -35.29
C PRO A 250 -38.57 -11.71 -34.34
N ILE A 251 -39.85 -11.90 -34.05
CA ILE A 251 -40.65 -11.04 -33.15
C ILE A 251 -40.91 -9.63 -33.76
N MET A 252 -39.83 -8.95 -34.21
CA MET A 252 -39.94 -7.59 -34.79
C MET A 252 -40.41 -7.59 -36.25
N ASN A 253 -40.34 -8.71 -36.93
CA ASN A 253 -40.70 -8.86 -38.34
C ASN A 253 -40.01 -7.83 -39.26
N ARG A 254 -38.80 -7.41 -38.96
CA ARG A 254 -37.99 -6.46 -39.72
C ARG A 254 -37.00 -7.19 -40.62
N GLU A 255 -36.94 -6.78 -41.91
CA GLU A 255 -35.88 -7.25 -42.78
C GLU A 255 -34.54 -6.58 -42.44
N ILE A 256 -33.50 -7.38 -42.26
CA ILE A 256 -32.15 -6.93 -42.02
C ILE A 256 -31.18 -7.59 -43.02
N PRO A 257 -30.11 -6.89 -43.49
CA PRO A 257 -29.15 -7.40 -44.43
C PRO A 257 -28.19 -8.42 -43.79
N ILE A 258 -27.70 -9.34 -44.64
CA ILE A 258 -26.58 -10.20 -44.35
C ILE A 258 -25.33 -9.60 -45.02
N VAL A 259 -24.31 -9.25 -44.20
CA VAL A 259 -23.09 -8.58 -44.66
C VAL A 259 -21.87 -9.49 -44.46
N GLY A 260 -20.86 -9.30 -45.30
CA GLY A 260 -19.59 -10.03 -45.21
C GLY A 260 -18.56 -9.21 -44.45
N ASP A 261 -18.05 -9.69 -43.34
CA ASP A 261 -17.04 -9.00 -42.56
C ASP A 261 -16.04 -10.01 -41.92
N GLU A 262 -14.74 -9.71 -42.00
CA GLU A 262 -13.66 -10.55 -41.51
C GLU A 262 -13.64 -10.63 -39.96
N TYR A 263 -14.40 -9.78 -39.28
CA TYR A 263 -14.63 -9.86 -37.84
C TYR A 263 -15.20 -11.21 -37.41
N CYS A 264 -16.01 -11.85 -38.28
CA CYS A 264 -16.61 -13.14 -37.97
C CYS A 264 -15.56 -14.28 -38.11
N GLU A 265 -15.26 -14.97 -37.04
CA GLU A 265 -14.31 -16.10 -37.05
C GLU A 265 -14.98 -17.35 -37.64
N ILE A 266 -14.32 -17.96 -38.62
CA ILE A 266 -14.76 -19.24 -39.22
C ILE A 266 -14.66 -20.35 -38.21
N GLY A 267 -15.78 -21.05 -37.97
CA GLY A 267 -15.80 -22.18 -37.01
C GLY A 267 -16.06 -21.80 -35.55
N PHE A 268 -16.19 -20.52 -35.24
CA PHE A 268 -16.61 -20.08 -33.90
C PHE A 268 -18.15 -19.94 -33.83
N GLY A 269 -18.77 -20.54 -32.79
CA GLY A 269 -20.21 -20.52 -32.60
C GLY A 269 -20.96 -21.10 -33.81
N THR A 270 -21.82 -20.31 -34.44
CA THR A 270 -22.52 -20.68 -35.68
C THR A 270 -21.78 -20.27 -36.95
N GLY A 271 -20.79 -19.38 -36.83
CA GLY A 271 -20.13 -18.67 -37.95
C GLY A 271 -20.89 -17.44 -38.41
N ALA A 272 -22.09 -17.18 -37.89
CA ALA A 272 -22.93 -16.02 -38.19
C ALA A 272 -23.15 -15.23 -36.87
N VAL A 273 -22.95 -13.93 -36.92
CA VAL A 273 -23.05 -13.03 -35.77
C VAL A 273 -24.17 -11.99 -36.02
N LYS A 274 -25.06 -11.88 -35.04
CA LYS A 274 -26.06 -10.82 -35.08
C LYS A 274 -25.38 -9.46 -34.85
N MET A 275 -25.80 -8.43 -35.53
CA MET A 275 -25.25 -7.09 -35.40
C MET A 275 -26.22 -6.15 -34.71
N THR A 276 -25.86 -5.71 -33.50
CA THR A 276 -26.62 -4.73 -32.73
C THR A 276 -25.74 -3.50 -32.46
N PRO A 277 -25.54 -2.62 -33.43
CA PRO A 277 -24.58 -1.51 -33.35
C PRO A 277 -24.79 -0.55 -32.20
N ALA A 278 -25.98 -0.52 -31.60
CA ALA A 278 -26.29 0.34 -30.44
C ALA A 278 -25.88 -0.24 -29.10
N HIS A 279 -25.53 -1.54 -29.02
CA HIS A 279 -25.34 -2.27 -27.74
C HIS A 279 -24.12 -3.15 -27.67
N ASP A 280 -23.23 -3.10 -28.66
CA ASP A 280 -21.95 -3.81 -28.67
C ASP A 280 -20.91 -2.98 -29.44
N PRO A 281 -19.68 -2.80 -28.87
CA PRO A 281 -18.66 -1.99 -29.53
C PRO A 281 -18.17 -2.60 -30.86
N ASN A 282 -18.04 -3.91 -30.94
CA ASN A 282 -17.61 -4.58 -32.18
C ASN A 282 -18.70 -4.50 -33.26
N ASP A 283 -19.93 -4.71 -32.84
CA ASP A 283 -21.08 -4.58 -33.75
C ASP A 283 -21.21 -3.14 -34.26
N PHE A 284 -20.87 -2.14 -33.44
CA PHE A 284 -20.83 -0.74 -33.83
C PHE A 284 -19.80 -0.49 -34.94
N GLU A 285 -18.58 -1.01 -34.80
CA GLU A 285 -17.52 -0.87 -35.81
C GLU A 285 -17.90 -1.58 -37.14
N VAL A 286 -18.47 -2.80 -37.07
CA VAL A 286 -19.01 -3.49 -38.25
C VAL A 286 -20.15 -2.67 -38.86
N GLY A 287 -21.02 -2.13 -38.02
CA GLY A 287 -22.15 -1.28 -38.46
C GLY A 287 -21.68 -0.04 -39.22
N LEU A 288 -20.61 0.62 -38.79
CA LEU A 288 -19.99 1.76 -39.47
C LEU A 288 -19.44 1.35 -40.85
N ARG A 289 -18.73 0.21 -40.94
CA ARG A 289 -18.15 -0.29 -42.21
C ARG A 289 -19.23 -0.64 -43.24
N HIS A 290 -20.35 -1.16 -42.78
CA HIS A 290 -21.44 -1.63 -43.62
C HIS A 290 -22.67 -0.69 -43.66
N ASN A 291 -22.55 0.49 -43.03
CA ASN A 291 -23.61 1.49 -42.93
C ASN A 291 -24.95 0.92 -42.42
N LEU A 292 -24.85 0.08 -41.36
CA LEU A 292 -26.03 -0.47 -40.68
C LEU A 292 -26.70 0.59 -39.82
N GLU A 293 -28.00 0.49 -39.70
CA GLU A 293 -28.81 1.38 -38.87
C GLU A 293 -28.42 1.14 -37.36
N VAL A 294 -28.50 2.19 -36.57
CA VAL A 294 -28.19 2.12 -35.11
C VAL A 294 -29.48 2.30 -34.32
N ILE A 295 -30.03 1.20 -33.81
CA ILE A 295 -31.29 1.20 -33.07
C ILE A 295 -31.01 0.85 -31.59
N ARG A 296 -31.19 1.83 -30.75
CA ARG A 296 -31.06 1.64 -29.28
C ARG A 296 -32.38 1.07 -28.74
N VAL A 297 -32.28 0.00 -27.90
CA VAL A 297 -33.43 -0.68 -27.29
C VAL A 297 -33.41 -0.69 -25.76
N ILE A 298 -32.28 -0.39 -25.15
CA ILE A 298 -32.17 -0.28 -23.70
C ILE A 298 -32.04 1.20 -23.30
N ALA A 299 -32.91 1.64 -22.39
CA ALA A 299 -32.94 3.00 -21.85
C ALA A 299 -31.83 3.22 -20.82
N ASP A 300 -31.66 4.45 -20.33
CA ASP A 300 -30.60 4.80 -19.37
C ASP A 300 -30.73 4.10 -18.01
N ASP A 301 -31.95 3.78 -17.60
CA ASP A 301 -32.23 3.06 -16.35
C ASP A 301 -32.15 1.53 -16.48
N GLY A 302 -31.79 1.03 -17.68
CA GLY A 302 -31.67 -0.41 -17.93
C GLY A 302 -32.99 -1.08 -18.32
N THR A 303 -34.07 -0.31 -18.47
CA THR A 303 -35.34 -0.84 -19.01
C THR A 303 -35.33 -0.85 -20.53
N ILE A 304 -36.19 -1.64 -21.13
CA ILE A 304 -36.41 -1.67 -22.58
C ILE A 304 -37.23 -0.43 -22.98
N ASN A 305 -36.77 0.27 -24.01
CA ASN A 305 -37.47 1.46 -24.54
C ASN A 305 -38.53 1.11 -25.60
N GLU A 306 -39.12 2.12 -26.21
CA GLU A 306 -40.17 1.97 -27.24
C GLU A 306 -39.73 1.15 -28.45
N ASN A 307 -38.46 1.14 -28.82
CA ASN A 307 -37.90 0.33 -29.91
C ASN A 307 -37.89 -1.17 -29.60
N GLY A 308 -38.04 -1.55 -28.35
CA GLY A 308 -38.19 -2.94 -27.94
C GLY A 308 -39.60 -3.52 -28.12
N GLY A 309 -40.51 -2.76 -28.71
CA GLY A 309 -41.86 -3.22 -29.09
C GLY A 309 -42.64 -3.78 -27.89
N PRO A 310 -43.03 -5.08 -27.93
CA PRO A 310 -43.89 -5.66 -26.88
C PRO A 310 -43.25 -5.69 -25.50
N TYR A 311 -41.91 -5.52 -25.40
CA TYR A 311 -41.16 -5.58 -24.13
C TYR A 311 -40.88 -4.18 -23.56
N ASN A 312 -41.41 -3.12 -24.16
CA ASN A 312 -41.23 -1.75 -23.67
C ASN A 312 -41.58 -1.61 -22.18
N GLY A 313 -40.69 -1.00 -21.42
CA GLY A 313 -40.82 -0.80 -19.96
C GLY A 313 -40.38 -1.96 -19.07
N MET A 314 -40.05 -3.11 -19.66
CA MET A 314 -39.48 -4.24 -18.88
C MET A 314 -38.03 -3.98 -18.45
N ASP A 315 -37.61 -4.49 -17.26
CA ASP A 315 -36.19 -4.62 -16.95
C ASP A 315 -35.50 -5.53 -17.99
N ARG A 316 -34.24 -5.23 -18.31
CA ARG A 316 -33.49 -5.97 -19.34
C ARG A 316 -33.38 -7.47 -19.09
N TYR A 317 -33.29 -7.91 -17.81
CA TYR A 317 -33.23 -9.33 -17.44
C TYR A 317 -34.60 -10.00 -17.47
N GLU A 318 -35.64 -9.28 -17.10
CA GLU A 318 -37.02 -9.74 -17.27
C GLU A 318 -37.35 -9.91 -18.76
N CYS A 319 -36.95 -8.93 -19.57
CA CYS A 319 -37.08 -9.01 -21.03
C CYS A 319 -36.31 -10.20 -21.60
N ARG A 320 -35.06 -10.46 -21.13
CA ARG A 320 -34.27 -11.62 -21.56
C ARG A 320 -35.06 -12.92 -21.40
N ASN A 321 -35.68 -13.11 -20.26
CA ASN A 321 -36.46 -14.30 -19.97
C ASN A 321 -37.76 -14.37 -20.82
N ALA A 322 -38.42 -13.23 -21.00
CA ALA A 322 -39.64 -13.15 -21.79
C ALA A 322 -39.40 -13.43 -23.29
N ILE A 323 -38.39 -12.80 -23.87
CA ILE A 323 -38.01 -12.98 -25.26
C ILE A 323 -37.58 -14.40 -25.60
N VAL A 324 -36.81 -15.06 -24.70
CA VAL A 324 -36.41 -16.46 -24.90
C VAL A 324 -37.63 -17.36 -24.94
N LYS A 325 -38.58 -17.14 -24.04
CA LYS A 325 -39.85 -17.91 -24.03
C LYS A 325 -40.64 -17.72 -25.29
N ASP A 326 -40.79 -16.46 -25.75
CA ASP A 326 -41.53 -16.17 -26.99
C ASP A 326 -40.84 -16.76 -28.22
N LEU A 327 -39.48 -16.76 -28.26
CA LEU A 327 -38.73 -17.41 -29.35
C LEU A 327 -38.90 -18.95 -29.33
N GLU A 328 -39.01 -19.56 -28.16
CA GLU A 328 -39.28 -20.97 -28.04
C GLU A 328 -40.69 -21.32 -28.49
N GLU A 329 -41.70 -20.55 -28.05
CA GLU A 329 -43.12 -20.72 -28.43
C GLU A 329 -43.35 -20.55 -29.93
N GLN A 330 -42.61 -19.62 -30.57
CA GLN A 330 -42.70 -19.35 -32.00
C GLN A 330 -41.78 -20.25 -32.85
N GLY A 331 -40.97 -21.12 -32.21
CA GLY A 331 -40.12 -22.07 -32.93
C GLY A 331 -38.81 -21.47 -33.50
N TYR A 332 -38.42 -20.28 -33.06
CA TYR A 332 -37.18 -19.63 -33.48
C TYR A 332 -35.97 -20.04 -32.59
N LEU A 333 -36.19 -20.48 -31.36
CA LEU A 333 -35.13 -20.98 -30.49
C LEU A 333 -34.70 -22.38 -30.94
N VAL A 334 -33.43 -22.53 -31.35
CA VAL A 334 -32.90 -23.81 -31.85
C VAL A 334 -32.37 -24.66 -30.70
N LYS A 335 -31.59 -24.06 -29.83
CA LYS A 335 -31.06 -24.69 -28.62
C LYS A 335 -30.55 -23.65 -27.62
N THR A 336 -30.35 -24.07 -26.37
CA THR A 336 -29.72 -23.29 -25.30
C THR A 336 -28.59 -24.10 -24.70
N GLU A 337 -27.44 -23.49 -24.52
CA GLU A 337 -26.26 -24.12 -23.89
C GLU A 337 -25.78 -23.30 -22.70
N PRO A 338 -25.37 -23.92 -21.59
CA PRO A 338 -24.66 -23.20 -20.53
C PRO A 338 -23.39 -22.57 -21.05
N TYR A 339 -23.16 -21.32 -20.72
CA TYR A 339 -21.98 -20.57 -21.17
C TYR A 339 -21.50 -19.65 -20.08
N SER A 340 -20.18 -19.68 -19.79
CA SER A 340 -19.56 -18.75 -18.86
C SER A 340 -18.82 -17.68 -19.64
N HIS A 341 -19.06 -16.42 -19.29
CA HIS A 341 -18.46 -15.28 -19.94
C HIS A 341 -18.21 -14.14 -18.96
N ASN A 342 -17.27 -13.28 -19.31
CA ASN A 342 -16.94 -12.09 -18.55
C ASN A 342 -18.01 -11.01 -18.75
N VAL A 343 -18.56 -10.51 -17.65
CA VAL A 343 -19.52 -9.39 -17.65
C VAL A 343 -18.87 -8.19 -16.99
N GLY A 344 -18.91 -7.04 -17.67
CA GLY A 344 -18.47 -5.78 -17.11
C GLY A 344 -19.40 -5.32 -15.99
N THR A 345 -18.81 -4.93 -14.85
CA THR A 345 -19.52 -4.36 -13.70
C THR A 345 -18.96 -2.99 -13.34
N CYS A 346 -19.81 -2.12 -12.84
CA CYS A 346 -19.40 -0.81 -12.37
C CYS A 346 -18.51 -0.94 -11.12
N TYR A 347 -17.32 -0.39 -11.16
CA TYR A 347 -16.35 -0.45 -10.04
C TYR A 347 -16.87 0.17 -8.71
N ARG A 348 -17.97 0.93 -8.76
CA ARG A 348 -18.56 1.61 -7.58
C ARG A 348 -19.78 0.90 -7.00
N CYS A 349 -20.74 0.55 -7.83
CA CYS A 349 -21.99 -0.06 -7.37
C CYS A 349 -22.06 -1.56 -7.63
N HIS A 350 -21.10 -2.12 -8.38
CA HIS A 350 -20.99 -3.53 -8.78
C HIS A 350 -22.20 -4.05 -9.60
N ASN A 351 -23.04 -3.14 -10.10
CA ASN A 351 -24.09 -3.49 -11.06
C ASN A 351 -23.49 -3.72 -12.44
N ASP A 352 -24.16 -4.55 -13.24
CA ASP A 352 -23.76 -4.83 -14.60
C ASP A 352 -23.85 -3.58 -15.49
N VAL A 353 -22.78 -3.35 -16.21
CA VAL A 353 -22.63 -2.24 -17.15
C VAL A 353 -23.32 -2.58 -18.46
N GLU A 354 -23.98 -1.60 -19.08
CA GLU A 354 -24.57 -1.70 -20.40
C GLU A 354 -23.75 -0.96 -21.44
N PRO A 355 -23.22 -1.62 -22.47
CA PRO A 355 -22.72 -0.96 -23.65
C PRO A 355 -23.88 -0.25 -24.34
N LEU A 356 -23.87 1.07 -24.44
CA LEU A 356 -24.90 1.90 -25.05
C LEU A 356 -24.28 2.93 -25.97
N ILE A 357 -24.95 3.20 -27.10
CA ILE A 357 -24.60 4.37 -27.88
C ILE A 357 -25.09 5.65 -27.21
N SER A 358 -24.17 6.60 -27.05
CA SER A 358 -24.48 7.89 -26.44
C SER A 358 -23.58 8.99 -27.00
N ALA A 359 -24.09 10.22 -27.03
CA ALA A 359 -23.34 11.41 -27.40
C ALA A 359 -22.60 11.91 -26.16
N GLN A 360 -21.30 11.76 -26.15
CA GLN A 360 -20.42 12.07 -24.99
C GLN A 360 -19.23 12.93 -25.43
N TRP A 361 -18.53 13.49 -24.46
CA TRP A 361 -17.26 14.18 -24.68
C TRP A 361 -16.08 13.21 -24.51
N PHE A 362 -15.15 13.28 -25.44
CA PHE A 362 -13.98 12.39 -25.50
C PHE A 362 -12.70 13.16 -25.65
N VAL A 363 -11.62 12.57 -25.11
CA VAL A 363 -10.22 12.96 -25.38
C VAL A 363 -9.63 11.95 -26.35
N LYS A 364 -9.03 12.42 -27.46
CA LYS A 364 -8.24 11.60 -28.38
C LYS A 364 -6.93 11.18 -27.70
N MET A 365 -6.80 9.89 -27.43
CA MET A 365 -5.69 9.38 -26.63
C MET A 365 -4.44 9.07 -27.43
N GLU A 366 -4.53 8.68 -28.70
CA GLU A 366 -3.39 8.23 -29.51
C GLU A 366 -2.23 9.24 -29.53
N PRO A 367 -2.43 10.56 -29.80
CA PRO A 367 -1.33 11.52 -29.79
C PRO A 367 -0.70 11.72 -28.42
N LEU A 368 -1.52 11.67 -27.35
CA LEU A 368 -1.08 11.85 -25.96
C LEU A 368 -0.31 10.62 -25.45
N ALA A 369 -0.74 9.43 -25.85
CA ALA A 369 -0.11 8.17 -25.45
C ALA A 369 1.33 8.03 -25.99
N LYS A 370 1.61 8.52 -27.19
CA LYS A 370 2.97 8.43 -27.79
C LYS A 370 4.04 9.07 -26.92
N GLU A 371 3.82 10.29 -26.46
CA GLU A 371 4.77 10.99 -25.58
C GLU A 371 4.82 10.39 -24.18
N ALA A 372 3.67 9.94 -23.65
CA ALA A 372 3.58 9.29 -22.36
C ALA A 372 4.33 7.93 -22.33
N ILE A 373 4.31 7.17 -23.43
CA ILE A 373 5.10 5.95 -23.58
C ILE A 373 6.59 6.28 -23.68
N ARG A 374 6.95 7.26 -24.51
CA ARG A 374 8.35 7.66 -24.75
C ARG A 374 9.10 7.99 -23.45
N VAL A 375 8.54 8.85 -22.60
CA VAL A 375 9.20 9.29 -21.36
C VAL A 375 9.39 8.21 -20.31
N VAL A 376 8.65 7.12 -20.42
CA VAL A 376 8.85 5.94 -19.58
C VAL A 376 9.86 4.98 -20.21
N GLN A 377 9.80 4.78 -21.54
CA GLN A 377 10.75 3.92 -22.25
C GLN A 377 12.18 4.44 -22.23
N ASP A 378 12.38 5.75 -22.32
CA ASP A 378 13.71 6.37 -22.28
C ASP A 378 14.26 6.58 -20.86
N GLY A 379 13.47 6.23 -19.82
CA GLY A 379 13.86 6.31 -18.42
C GLY A 379 13.77 7.70 -17.81
N THR A 380 13.19 8.68 -18.50
CA THR A 380 12.88 10.01 -17.93
C THR A 380 11.97 9.88 -16.71
N ILE A 381 10.97 9.00 -16.78
CA ILE A 381 10.15 8.58 -15.65
C ILE A 381 10.47 7.12 -15.32
N LYS A 382 10.79 6.84 -14.06
CA LYS A 382 11.13 5.50 -13.59
C LYS A 382 10.04 4.95 -12.68
N PHE A 383 9.65 3.70 -12.88
CA PHE A 383 8.78 2.96 -11.97
C PHE A 383 9.62 2.16 -10.96
N VAL A 384 9.26 2.24 -9.71
CA VAL A 384 9.83 1.40 -8.64
C VAL A 384 8.69 0.63 -7.98
N PRO A 385 8.67 -0.71 -8.07
CA PRO A 385 9.61 -1.56 -8.79
C PRO A 385 9.42 -1.55 -10.31
N GLU A 386 10.48 -1.82 -11.04
CA GLU A 386 10.55 -1.74 -12.51
C GLU A 386 9.52 -2.60 -13.25
N ARG A 387 9.06 -3.70 -12.63
CA ARG A 387 8.05 -4.59 -13.24
C ARG A 387 6.77 -3.88 -13.69
N PHE A 388 6.40 -2.77 -13.06
CA PHE A 388 5.22 -1.99 -13.44
C PHE A 388 5.42 -1.16 -14.70
N THR A 389 6.64 -0.94 -15.16
CA THR A 389 6.94 -0.30 -16.44
C THR A 389 6.25 -1.04 -17.60
N LYS A 390 6.41 -2.37 -17.65
CA LYS A 390 5.76 -3.18 -18.70
C LYS A 390 4.24 -3.13 -18.62
N THR A 391 3.68 -3.18 -17.41
CA THR A 391 2.23 -3.08 -17.19
C THR A 391 1.68 -1.74 -17.69
N TYR A 392 2.38 -0.63 -17.38
CA TYR A 392 2.03 0.71 -17.84
C TYR A 392 2.08 0.82 -19.38
N ILE A 393 3.18 0.38 -20.01
CA ILE A 393 3.37 0.47 -21.46
C ILE A 393 2.31 -0.33 -22.20
N ASN A 394 2.06 -1.58 -21.81
CA ASN A 394 1.03 -2.42 -22.44
C ASN A 394 -0.36 -1.76 -22.41
N TRP A 395 -0.69 -1.08 -21.31
CA TRP A 395 -1.98 -0.38 -21.21
C TRP A 395 -2.01 0.84 -22.11
N MET A 396 -0.94 1.64 -22.15
CA MET A 396 -0.87 2.86 -22.96
C MET A 396 -0.85 2.57 -24.46
N GLU A 397 -0.29 1.45 -24.90
CA GLU A 397 -0.28 1.02 -26.29
C GLU A 397 -1.68 0.63 -26.79
N ASN A 398 -2.56 0.21 -25.88
CA ASN A 398 -3.92 -0.23 -26.18
C ASN A 398 -5.01 0.74 -25.69
N VAL A 399 -4.63 1.97 -25.34
CA VAL A 399 -5.59 2.93 -24.80
C VAL A 399 -6.55 3.44 -25.89
N HIS A 400 -7.86 3.42 -25.60
CA HIS A 400 -8.90 4.01 -26.44
C HIS A 400 -9.17 5.47 -26.04
N ASP A 401 -9.95 6.17 -26.89
CA ASP A 401 -10.38 7.54 -26.58
C ASP A 401 -11.13 7.59 -25.25
N TRP A 402 -10.73 8.50 -24.40
CA TRP A 402 -11.22 8.59 -23.04
C TRP A 402 -12.53 9.36 -22.98
N CYS A 403 -13.64 8.71 -22.60
CA CYS A 403 -14.91 9.36 -22.30
C CYS A 403 -14.79 10.17 -21.00
N ILE A 404 -14.91 11.49 -21.10
CA ILE A 404 -14.68 12.43 -19.99
C ILE A 404 -15.96 13.05 -19.42
N SER A 405 -17.12 12.87 -20.04
CA SER A 405 -18.39 13.40 -19.52
C SER A 405 -19.09 12.44 -18.57
N ARG A 406 -19.70 12.99 -17.53
CA ARG A 406 -20.47 12.27 -16.52
C ARG A 406 -21.79 12.99 -16.26
N GLN A 407 -22.90 12.24 -16.20
CA GLN A 407 -24.26 12.74 -15.96
C GLN A 407 -24.54 12.91 -14.47
N LEU A 408 -23.63 13.66 -13.82
CA LEU A 408 -23.65 13.96 -12.38
C LEU A 408 -23.92 15.45 -12.17
N TRP A 409 -24.28 15.81 -10.96
CA TRP A 409 -24.35 17.21 -10.56
C TRP A 409 -23.08 17.67 -9.82
N TRP A 410 -22.41 16.76 -9.13
CA TRP A 410 -21.19 17.01 -8.37
C TRP A 410 -19.95 16.78 -9.22
N GLY A 411 -19.20 17.83 -9.50
CA GLY A 411 -17.97 17.83 -10.27
C GLY A 411 -17.75 19.13 -11.04
N HIS A 412 -16.67 19.17 -11.83
CA HIS A 412 -16.37 20.29 -12.72
C HIS A 412 -17.33 20.27 -13.91
N GLN A 413 -18.26 21.20 -13.97
CA GLN A 413 -19.19 21.32 -15.11
C GLN A 413 -18.43 21.67 -16.38
N ILE A 414 -18.71 20.94 -17.46
CA ILE A 414 -18.03 21.12 -18.75
C ILE A 414 -18.22 22.57 -19.25
N PRO A 415 -17.12 23.25 -19.65
CA PRO A 415 -17.19 24.66 -20.06
C PRO A 415 -17.60 24.81 -21.53
N ALA A 416 -18.78 24.28 -21.87
CA ALA A 416 -19.38 24.31 -23.20
C ALA A 416 -20.78 24.85 -23.14
N TRP A 417 -21.15 25.64 -24.14
CA TRP A 417 -22.49 26.26 -24.29
C TRP A 417 -23.02 26.07 -25.70
N TYR A 418 -24.22 25.59 -25.80
CA TYR A 418 -24.93 25.37 -27.06
C TYR A 418 -25.69 26.63 -27.42
N CYS A 419 -25.51 27.12 -28.65
CA CYS A 419 -26.32 28.21 -29.16
C CYS A 419 -27.66 27.64 -29.68
N ASP A 420 -28.76 28.06 -29.06
CA ASP A 420 -30.09 27.57 -29.41
C ASP A 420 -30.53 28.07 -30.82
N ASP A 421 -29.94 29.16 -31.32
CA ASP A 421 -30.30 29.73 -32.63
C ASP A 421 -29.50 29.16 -33.80
N CYS A 422 -28.24 28.76 -33.61
CA CYS A 422 -27.41 28.28 -34.72
C CYS A 422 -26.74 26.91 -34.49
N GLY A 423 -26.98 26.29 -33.34
CA GLY A 423 -26.45 24.97 -33.00
C GLY A 423 -24.93 24.93 -32.75
N HIS A 424 -24.24 26.11 -32.72
CA HIS A 424 -22.81 26.16 -32.50
C HIS A 424 -22.46 25.84 -31.04
N ILE A 425 -21.39 25.07 -30.82
CA ILE A 425 -20.85 24.77 -29.48
C ILE A 425 -19.78 25.80 -29.17
N ASN A 426 -20.03 26.64 -28.17
CA ASN A 426 -19.07 27.61 -27.68
C ASN A 426 -18.30 26.99 -26.50
N VAL A 427 -16.99 26.84 -26.59
CA VAL A 427 -16.12 26.38 -25.50
C VAL A 427 -15.28 27.56 -25.04
N SER A 428 -15.36 27.88 -23.74
CA SER A 428 -14.74 29.12 -23.26
C SER A 428 -14.19 29.00 -21.86
N ARG A 429 -13.07 29.71 -21.64
CA ARG A 429 -12.40 29.85 -20.31
C ARG A 429 -13.27 30.60 -19.30
N GLU A 430 -14.09 31.52 -19.80
CA GLU A 430 -15.06 32.30 -19.03
C GLU A 430 -16.47 32.02 -19.55
N ASP A 431 -17.50 32.32 -18.77
CA ASP A 431 -18.88 32.12 -19.20
C ASP A 431 -19.23 33.12 -20.31
N PRO A 432 -19.52 32.66 -21.51
CA PRO A 432 -19.78 33.54 -22.66
C PRO A 432 -21.12 34.24 -22.51
N SER A 433 -21.16 35.53 -22.84
CA SER A 433 -22.42 36.30 -22.88
C SER A 433 -23.18 36.19 -24.20
N LYS A 434 -22.52 35.75 -25.26
CA LYS A 434 -23.07 35.60 -26.62
C LYS A 434 -22.31 34.52 -27.39
N CYS A 435 -23.02 33.94 -28.36
CA CYS A 435 -22.47 32.99 -29.31
C CYS A 435 -21.37 33.65 -30.17
N GLU A 436 -20.21 33.05 -30.25
CA GLU A 436 -19.06 33.53 -31.03
C GLU A 436 -19.35 33.49 -32.55
N LYS A 437 -20.22 32.56 -33.02
CA LYS A 437 -20.55 32.37 -34.42
C LYS A 437 -21.64 33.31 -34.91
N CYS A 438 -22.73 33.47 -34.17
CA CYS A 438 -23.91 34.24 -34.64
C CYS A 438 -24.26 35.44 -33.76
N GLY A 439 -23.57 35.63 -32.60
CA GLY A 439 -23.84 36.76 -31.71
C GLY A 439 -25.10 36.62 -30.83
N SER A 440 -25.84 35.52 -30.91
CA SER A 440 -27.02 35.26 -30.07
C SER A 440 -26.67 35.16 -28.61
N THR A 441 -27.61 35.62 -27.78
CA THR A 441 -27.51 35.48 -26.31
C THR A 441 -28.22 34.24 -25.75
N HIS A 442 -28.87 33.48 -26.64
CA HIS A 442 -29.54 32.24 -26.25
C HIS A 442 -28.53 31.09 -26.21
N LEU A 443 -27.93 30.93 -25.06
CA LEU A 443 -26.91 29.92 -24.79
C LEU A 443 -27.35 29.00 -23.65
N THR A 444 -27.38 27.70 -23.95
CA THR A 444 -27.64 26.66 -22.94
C THR A 444 -26.32 25.97 -22.57
N ARG A 445 -25.97 26.00 -21.29
CA ARG A 445 -24.76 25.39 -20.79
C ARG A 445 -24.87 23.87 -20.76
N GLU A 446 -23.78 23.16 -21.09
CA GLU A 446 -23.68 21.70 -20.92
C GLU A 446 -23.98 21.34 -19.46
N GLU A 447 -24.84 20.34 -19.23
CA GLU A 447 -25.22 19.90 -17.88
C GLU A 447 -24.27 18.92 -17.28
N ASP A 448 -23.56 18.16 -18.11
CA ASP A 448 -22.60 17.15 -17.69
C ASP A 448 -21.39 17.78 -16.97
N VAL A 449 -20.82 17.00 -16.08
CA VAL A 449 -19.55 17.31 -15.43
C VAL A 449 -18.42 16.44 -15.99
N LEU A 450 -17.19 16.84 -15.77
CA LEU A 450 -16.03 16.08 -16.16
C LEU A 450 -15.80 14.89 -15.21
N ASP A 451 -15.25 13.83 -15.77
CA ASP A 451 -14.69 12.71 -15.00
C ASP A 451 -13.74 13.24 -13.91
N THR A 452 -13.87 12.72 -12.70
CA THR A 452 -12.99 13.01 -11.53
C THR A 452 -11.50 12.94 -11.92
N TRP A 453 -11.14 11.95 -12.73
CA TRP A 453 -9.77 11.73 -13.15
C TRP A 453 -9.23 12.81 -14.08
N PHE A 454 -10.08 13.64 -14.67
CA PHE A 454 -9.66 14.78 -15.49
C PHE A 454 -8.97 15.86 -14.64
N SER A 455 -9.56 16.24 -13.51
CA SER A 455 -8.95 17.18 -12.57
C SER A 455 -7.77 16.57 -11.82
N SER A 456 -7.90 15.29 -11.43
CA SER A 456 -6.83 14.56 -10.70
C SER A 456 -5.58 14.37 -11.55
N ALA A 457 -5.71 14.30 -12.88
CA ALA A 457 -4.58 14.23 -13.82
C ALA A 457 -3.71 15.48 -13.84
N LEU A 458 -4.24 16.62 -13.42
CA LEU A 458 -3.54 17.91 -13.39
C LEU A 458 -2.83 18.16 -12.05
N TRP A 459 -3.02 17.28 -11.07
CA TRP A 459 -2.60 17.45 -9.69
C TRP A 459 -1.14 17.85 -9.49
N PRO A 460 -0.14 17.28 -10.20
CA PRO A 460 1.25 17.64 -10.02
C PRO A 460 1.62 19.09 -10.35
N PHE A 461 0.81 19.77 -11.15
CA PHE A 461 1.09 21.15 -11.58
C PHE A 461 -0.04 22.14 -11.25
N SER A 462 -1.30 21.72 -11.27
CA SER A 462 -2.41 22.59 -10.86
C SER A 462 -2.30 23.02 -9.39
N THR A 463 -1.82 22.13 -8.53
CA THR A 463 -1.60 22.41 -7.10
C THR A 463 -0.44 23.40 -6.86
N LEU A 464 0.51 23.47 -7.78
CA LEU A 464 1.67 24.37 -7.72
C LEU A 464 1.42 25.72 -8.42
N GLY A 465 0.19 25.96 -8.88
CA GLY A 465 -0.24 27.27 -9.39
C GLY A 465 -0.53 27.35 -10.89
N TRP A 466 -0.26 26.29 -11.69
CA TRP A 466 -0.62 26.28 -13.10
C TRP A 466 -2.14 26.56 -13.26
N PRO A 467 -2.57 27.37 -14.26
CA PRO A 467 -1.87 27.81 -15.47
C PRO A 467 -0.98 29.07 -15.35
N ASP A 468 -0.76 29.59 -14.14
CA ASP A 468 0.20 30.65 -13.94
C ASP A 468 1.65 30.10 -14.04
N LEU A 469 2.27 30.27 -15.20
CA LEU A 469 3.65 29.84 -15.43
C LEU A 469 4.68 30.64 -14.64
N ASP A 470 4.28 31.77 -14.03
CA ASP A 470 5.14 32.59 -13.17
C ASP A 470 5.09 32.21 -11.70
N SER A 471 4.23 31.28 -11.34
CA SER A 471 4.15 30.73 -9.98
C SER A 471 5.53 30.29 -9.47
N ALA A 472 5.94 30.81 -8.32
CA ALA A 472 7.21 30.45 -7.69
C ALA A 472 7.26 28.96 -7.30
N ASP A 473 6.14 28.43 -6.80
CA ASP A 473 6.01 27.03 -6.43
C ASP A 473 6.15 26.12 -7.67
N LEU A 474 5.51 26.47 -8.78
CA LEU A 474 5.61 25.72 -10.03
C LEU A 474 7.04 25.71 -10.58
N LYS A 475 7.70 26.86 -10.59
CA LYS A 475 9.08 26.97 -11.08
C LYS A 475 10.08 26.20 -10.23
N TYR A 476 9.86 26.10 -8.93
CA TYR A 476 10.79 25.48 -7.99
C TYR A 476 10.57 23.97 -7.82
N TRP A 477 9.32 23.50 -7.65
CA TRP A 477 9.01 22.10 -7.34
C TRP A 477 8.52 21.26 -8.52
N TYR A 478 8.23 21.82 -9.69
CA TYR A 478 7.86 21.03 -10.87
C TYR A 478 9.08 20.77 -11.77
N PRO A 479 9.35 19.53 -12.24
CA PRO A 479 8.63 18.28 -11.95
C PRO A 479 8.73 17.88 -10.49
N THR A 480 7.68 17.23 -9.96
CA THR A 480 7.75 16.69 -8.62
C THR A 480 8.74 15.53 -8.54
N SER A 481 9.26 15.24 -7.35
CA SER A 481 10.37 14.29 -7.22
C SER A 481 9.90 12.85 -7.29
N VAL A 482 8.87 12.54 -6.51
CA VAL A 482 8.34 11.18 -6.38
C VAL A 482 6.82 11.22 -6.35
N MET A 483 6.20 10.35 -7.14
CA MET A 483 4.79 10.02 -7.04
C MET A 483 4.67 8.69 -6.31
N VAL A 484 4.00 8.68 -5.15
CA VAL A 484 3.75 7.47 -4.36
C VAL A 484 2.30 7.07 -4.53
N THR A 485 2.03 5.80 -4.84
CA THR A 485 0.66 5.32 -5.02
C THR A 485 0.58 3.79 -5.00
N GLY A 486 -0.62 3.25 -4.80
CA GLY A 486 -0.91 1.84 -5.00
C GLY A 486 -0.91 1.44 -6.49
N TYR A 487 -0.61 0.17 -6.76
CA TYR A 487 -0.60 -0.34 -8.13
C TYR A 487 -2.00 -0.33 -8.80
N ASP A 488 -3.06 -0.33 -8.02
CA ASP A 488 -4.45 -0.39 -8.49
C ASP A 488 -4.94 0.89 -9.17
N ILE A 489 -4.22 2.01 -9.02
CA ILE A 489 -4.57 3.28 -9.68
C ILE A 489 -3.52 3.78 -10.68
N ILE A 490 -2.63 2.91 -11.15
CA ILE A 490 -1.66 3.28 -12.20
C ILE A 490 -2.38 3.81 -13.44
N PHE A 491 -3.42 3.13 -13.91
CA PHE A 491 -4.16 3.50 -15.11
C PHE A 491 -5.12 4.65 -14.89
N PHE A 492 -5.72 4.70 -13.70
CA PHE A 492 -6.65 5.76 -13.35
C PHE A 492 -5.97 7.11 -13.17
N TRP A 493 -4.79 7.10 -12.56
CA TRP A 493 -4.16 8.32 -12.11
C TRP A 493 -2.77 8.56 -12.67
N VAL A 494 -1.83 7.63 -12.49
CA VAL A 494 -0.44 7.83 -12.91
C VAL A 494 -0.33 8.06 -14.41
N ALA A 495 -0.95 7.23 -15.22
CA ALA A 495 -0.95 7.36 -16.68
C ALA A 495 -1.54 8.70 -17.12
N ARG A 496 -2.67 9.09 -16.49
CA ARG A 496 -3.32 10.36 -16.79
C ARG A 496 -2.50 11.57 -16.42
N MET A 497 -1.80 11.54 -15.29
CA MET A 497 -0.87 12.61 -14.91
C MET A 497 0.30 12.71 -15.90
N ILE A 498 0.83 11.58 -16.37
CA ILE A 498 1.96 11.56 -17.30
C ILE A 498 1.55 12.23 -18.62
N PHE A 499 0.49 11.78 -19.28
CA PHE A 499 0.13 12.40 -20.55
C PHE A 499 -0.35 13.85 -20.40
N SER A 500 -1.04 14.19 -19.31
CA SER A 500 -1.45 15.57 -19.04
C SER A 500 -0.27 16.49 -18.77
N GLY A 501 0.71 16.04 -17.98
CA GLY A 501 1.94 16.80 -17.76
C GLY A 501 2.74 16.99 -19.02
N MET A 502 2.90 15.94 -19.84
CA MET A 502 3.59 16.05 -21.12
C MET A 502 2.86 17.00 -22.09
N GLU A 503 1.53 16.98 -22.11
CA GLU A 503 0.76 17.84 -22.99
C GLU A 503 0.73 19.30 -22.51
N GLN A 504 0.48 19.56 -21.22
CA GLN A 504 0.30 20.92 -20.70
C GLN A 504 1.63 21.62 -20.37
N MET A 505 2.54 20.88 -19.72
CA MET A 505 3.82 21.42 -19.25
C MET A 505 4.98 21.15 -20.21
N LYS A 506 4.81 20.29 -21.22
CA LYS A 506 5.87 19.79 -22.10
C LYS A 506 7.07 19.20 -21.36
N LYS A 507 6.80 18.70 -20.16
CA LYS A 507 7.79 18.16 -19.25
C LYS A 507 7.12 17.10 -18.37
N GLU A 508 7.91 16.10 -17.96
CA GLU A 508 7.44 15.03 -17.07
C GLU A 508 6.81 15.59 -15.78
N PRO A 509 5.69 15.03 -15.28
CA PRO A 509 5.06 15.51 -14.04
C PRO A 509 5.83 15.12 -12.77
N PHE A 510 6.58 14.03 -12.82
CA PHE A 510 7.42 13.49 -11.75
C PHE A 510 8.55 12.64 -12.34
N LYS A 511 9.61 12.44 -11.56
CA LYS A 511 10.77 11.65 -12.00
C LYS A 511 10.66 10.18 -11.65
N THR A 512 10.07 9.86 -10.51
CA THR A 512 9.92 8.48 -10.01
C THR A 512 8.48 8.20 -9.63
N VAL A 513 7.99 7.04 -10.02
CA VAL A 513 6.71 6.48 -9.56
C VAL A 513 7.03 5.34 -8.61
N PHE A 514 6.86 5.58 -7.32
CA PHE A 514 7.03 4.58 -6.28
C PHE A 514 5.71 3.89 -5.99
N ILE A 515 5.63 2.62 -6.36
CA ILE A 515 4.42 1.81 -6.25
C ILE A 515 4.48 0.96 -5.00
N HIS A 516 3.46 1.04 -4.17
CA HIS A 516 3.23 0.13 -3.06
C HIS A 516 2.10 -0.88 -3.35
N GLY A 517 2.07 -1.97 -2.60
CA GLY A 517 0.98 -2.94 -2.66
C GLY A 517 -0.22 -2.53 -1.81
N LEU A 518 -1.24 -3.37 -1.80
CA LEU A 518 -2.44 -3.16 -1.00
C LEU A 518 -2.26 -3.74 0.41
N VAL A 519 -2.91 -3.12 1.38
CA VAL A 519 -3.00 -3.66 2.73
C VAL A 519 -4.17 -4.64 2.80
N ARG A 520 -3.87 -5.89 3.18
CA ARG A 520 -4.83 -6.99 3.29
C ARG A 520 -5.01 -7.40 4.75
N ASP A 521 -6.10 -8.07 5.04
CA ASP A 521 -6.32 -8.65 6.37
C ASP A 521 -5.35 -9.83 6.64
N ASP A 522 -5.41 -10.40 7.83
CA ASP A 522 -4.61 -11.55 8.26
C ASP A 522 -4.76 -12.80 7.36
N LYS A 523 -5.93 -12.92 6.70
CA LYS A 523 -6.26 -14.00 5.74
C LYS A 523 -5.88 -13.68 4.30
N GLY A 524 -5.30 -12.51 4.04
CA GLY A 524 -4.89 -12.07 2.71
C GLY A 524 -6.03 -11.51 1.84
N ARG A 525 -7.20 -11.21 2.41
CA ARG A 525 -8.34 -10.63 1.69
C ARG A 525 -8.21 -9.11 1.68
N LYS A 526 -8.69 -8.47 0.62
CA LYS A 526 -8.80 -7.00 0.55
C LYS A 526 -9.69 -6.50 1.68
N MET A 527 -9.23 -5.50 2.44
CA MET A 527 -10.03 -4.90 3.48
C MET A 527 -11.13 -4.05 2.88
N SER A 528 -12.38 -4.24 3.34
CA SER A 528 -13.52 -3.43 2.93
C SER A 528 -14.56 -3.32 4.04
N LYS A 529 -15.35 -2.24 4.02
CA LYS A 529 -16.44 -2.06 4.98
C LYS A 529 -17.55 -3.10 4.79
N SER A 530 -17.79 -3.53 3.56
CA SER A 530 -18.80 -4.53 3.22
C SER A 530 -18.46 -5.92 3.74
N LEU A 531 -17.18 -6.27 3.84
CA LEU A 531 -16.72 -7.54 4.40
C LEU A 531 -16.57 -7.50 5.93
N GLY A 532 -16.70 -6.33 6.56
CA GLY A 532 -16.55 -6.17 8.00
C GLY A 532 -15.13 -6.45 8.52
N ASN A 533 -14.12 -6.51 7.63
CA ASN A 533 -12.72 -6.76 7.96
C ASN A 533 -11.85 -5.48 7.91
N GLY A 534 -12.47 -4.32 7.73
CA GLY A 534 -11.78 -3.03 7.74
C GLY A 534 -11.32 -2.65 9.15
N ILE A 535 -10.03 -2.32 9.30
CA ILE A 535 -9.44 -1.84 10.55
C ILE A 535 -9.26 -0.33 10.44
N ASP A 536 -9.74 0.41 11.43
CA ASP A 536 -9.54 1.87 11.49
C ASP A 536 -8.11 2.16 11.97
N PRO A 537 -7.29 2.88 11.16
CA PRO A 537 -5.94 3.25 11.57
C PRO A 537 -5.91 4.10 12.83
N LEU A 538 -6.93 4.93 13.10
CA LEU A 538 -6.99 5.73 14.31
C LEU A 538 -7.15 4.88 15.58
N GLU A 539 -8.00 3.85 15.54
CA GLU A 539 -8.15 2.94 16.67
C GLU A 539 -6.83 2.25 17.01
N MET A 540 -6.06 1.88 15.97
CA MET A 540 -4.74 1.28 16.17
C MET A 540 -3.73 2.29 16.74
N ALA A 541 -3.72 3.51 16.22
CA ALA A 541 -2.87 4.58 16.74
C ALA A 541 -3.24 4.96 18.19
N GLU A 542 -4.52 5.02 18.52
CA GLU A 542 -4.98 5.30 19.88
C GLU A 542 -4.60 4.18 20.87
N LYS A 543 -4.62 2.93 20.43
CA LYS A 543 -4.32 1.77 21.28
C LYS A 543 -2.83 1.52 21.45
N TYR A 544 -2.04 1.66 20.38
CA TYR A 544 -0.64 1.23 20.34
C TYR A 544 0.35 2.39 20.13
N GLY A 545 -0.13 3.56 19.74
CA GLY A 545 0.68 4.70 19.31
C GLY A 545 0.83 4.79 17.79
N ALA A 546 0.90 6.00 17.25
CA ALA A 546 1.09 6.25 15.83
C ALA A 546 2.42 5.70 15.32
N ASP A 547 3.50 5.85 16.09
CA ASP A 547 4.82 5.30 15.76
C ASP A 547 4.80 3.79 15.58
N ALA A 548 4.12 3.06 16.47
CA ALA A 548 4.00 1.61 16.40
C ALA A 548 3.20 1.17 15.16
N LEU A 549 2.13 1.89 14.83
CA LEU A 549 1.35 1.62 13.62
C LEU A 549 2.16 1.88 12.35
N ARG A 550 2.84 3.03 12.27
CA ARG A 550 3.70 3.40 11.13
C ARG A 550 4.77 2.34 10.88
N PHE A 551 5.48 1.94 11.93
CA PHE A 551 6.55 0.95 11.83
C PHE A 551 6.04 -0.43 11.42
N ASN A 552 4.87 -0.86 11.94
CA ASN A 552 4.21 -2.11 11.52
C ASN A 552 3.85 -2.10 10.02
N LEU A 553 3.35 -0.97 9.50
CA LEU A 553 2.91 -0.86 8.10
C LEU A 553 4.06 -1.02 7.10
N ILE A 554 5.30 -0.68 7.48
CA ILE A 554 6.44 -0.67 6.57
C ILE A 554 7.38 -1.86 6.78
N THR A 555 7.51 -2.38 8.02
CA THR A 555 8.48 -3.42 8.33
C THR A 555 8.14 -4.73 7.64
N GLY A 556 9.12 -5.28 6.90
CA GLY A 556 8.99 -6.52 6.16
C GLY A 556 8.21 -6.40 4.86
N ASN A 557 7.90 -5.17 4.40
CA ASN A 557 7.26 -4.92 3.13
C ASN A 557 8.31 -4.57 2.06
N SER A 558 8.09 -5.06 0.86
CA SER A 558 8.88 -4.71 -0.33
C SER A 558 8.05 -3.90 -1.32
N PRO A 559 8.66 -3.03 -2.13
CA PRO A 559 7.96 -2.23 -3.11
C PRO A 559 7.03 -3.05 -4.02
N GLY A 560 5.80 -2.58 -4.19
CA GLY A 560 4.79 -3.16 -5.06
C GLY A 560 4.15 -4.48 -4.61
N ASN A 561 4.51 -4.99 -3.44
CA ASN A 561 3.92 -6.21 -2.88
C ASN A 561 2.83 -5.90 -1.87
N ASP A 562 1.77 -6.73 -1.87
CA ASP A 562 0.72 -6.63 -0.88
C ASP A 562 1.24 -6.95 0.52
N ALA A 563 0.79 -6.20 1.50
CA ALA A 563 1.13 -6.38 2.90
C ALA A 563 -0.06 -6.94 3.68
N ARG A 564 0.19 -7.97 4.49
CA ARG A 564 -0.81 -8.46 5.46
C ARG A 564 -0.67 -7.68 6.76
N PHE A 565 -1.77 -7.14 7.23
CA PHE A 565 -1.82 -6.42 8.49
C PHE A 565 -2.19 -7.36 9.64
N TYR A 566 -1.31 -7.42 10.64
CA TYR A 566 -1.50 -8.18 11.87
C TYR A 566 -1.52 -7.21 13.06
N VAL A 567 -2.58 -7.27 13.85
CA VAL A 567 -2.74 -6.41 15.04
C VAL A 567 -1.64 -6.71 16.08
N GLU A 568 -1.25 -7.98 16.20
CA GLU A 568 -0.19 -8.42 17.13
C GLU A 568 1.18 -7.78 16.83
N LYS A 569 1.44 -7.47 15.56
CA LYS A 569 2.65 -6.73 15.18
C LYS A 569 2.65 -5.29 15.71
N CYS A 570 1.48 -4.64 15.82
CA CYS A 570 1.41 -3.32 16.47
C CYS A 570 1.84 -3.39 17.93
N GLU A 571 1.46 -4.46 18.63
CA GLU A 571 1.90 -4.68 20.01
C GLU A 571 3.41 -4.92 20.10
N ALA A 572 3.98 -5.69 19.18
CA ALA A 572 5.42 -5.90 19.10
C ALA A 572 6.18 -4.57 18.87
N MET A 573 5.65 -3.73 17.96
CA MET A 573 6.27 -2.42 17.68
C MET A 573 6.12 -1.43 18.85
N ARG A 574 5.02 -1.48 19.60
CA ARG A 574 4.88 -0.76 20.87
C ARG A 574 5.93 -1.21 21.90
N ASN A 575 6.16 -2.51 21.98
CA ASN A 575 7.19 -3.06 22.88
C ASN A 575 8.60 -2.63 22.45
N PHE A 576 8.84 -2.53 21.14
CA PHE A 576 10.09 -1.96 20.61
C PHE A 576 10.24 -0.48 21.00
N ALA A 577 9.20 0.33 20.86
CA ALA A 577 9.20 1.71 21.34
C ALA A 577 9.53 1.79 22.85
N ASN A 578 8.94 0.93 23.67
CA ASN A 578 9.25 0.85 25.10
C ASN A 578 10.71 0.42 25.38
N LYS A 579 11.29 -0.44 24.53
CA LYS A 579 12.71 -0.82 24.67
C LYS A 579 13.62 0.38 24.42
N ILE A 580 13.36 1.15 23.35
CA ILE A 580 14.09 2.39 23.04
C ILE A 580 13.96 3.39 24.19
N TRP A 581 12.74 3.57 24.68
CA TRP A 581 12.46 4.47 25.80
C TRP A 581 13.25 4.11 27.06
N ASN A 582 13.24 2.84 27.43
CA ASN A 582 13.95 2.37 28.61
C ASN A 582 15.48 2.46 28.45
N ALA A 583 16.00 2.18 27.25
CA ALA A 583 17.41 2.37 26.95
C ALA A 583 17.82 3.84 27.07
N SER A 584 17.03 4.74 26.49
CA SER A 584 17.25 6.19 26.57
C SER A 584 17.19 6.71 28.02
N ARG A 585 16.21 6.25 28.81
CA ARG A 585 16.14 6.57 30.25
C ARG A 585 17.39 6.09 30.99
N PHE A 586 17.86 4.87 30.73
CA PHE A 586 19.07 4.38 31.34
C PHE A 586 20.27 5.27 30.99
N VAL A 587 20.43 5.64 29.73
CA VAL A 587 21.49 6.56 29.30
C VAL A 587 21.38 7.88 30.08
N MET A 588 20.23 8.53 30.04
CA MET A 588 20.00 9.82 30.69
C MET A 588 20.27 9.81 32.22
N MET A 589 19.86 8.74 32.87
CA MET A 589 20.11 8.59 34.32
C MET A 589 21.59 8.51 34.67
N ASN A 590 22.44 8.19 33.70
CA ASN A 590 23.88 8.08 33.86
C ASN A 590 24.65 9.26 33.22
N LEU A 591 23.97 10.25 32.67
CA LEU A 591 24.61 11.43 32.07
C LEU A 591 24.91 12.50 33.14
N THR A 592 26.15 13.01 33.09
CA THR A 592 26.59 14.20 33.84
C THR A 592 27.11 15.30 32.92
N ILE A 593 27.11 15.05 31.59
CA ILE A 593 27.59 15.95 30.53
C ILE A 593 26.45 16.88 30.05
N ASP A 594 26.78 18.11 29.66
CA ASP A 594 25.84 19.11 29.14
C ASP A 594 25.79 19.19 27.59
N HIS A 595 26.82 18.68 26.94
CA HIS A 595 26.93 18.56 25.48
C HIS A 595 27.63 17.25 25.13
N VAL A 596 27.51 16.83 23.88
CA VAL A 596 28.03 15.55 23.40
C VAL A 596 29.20 15.80 22.45
N GLU A 597 30.35 15.18 22.75
CA GLU A 597 31.54 15.24 21.93
C GLU A 597 32.23 13.88 21.92
N LEU A 598 32.61 13.37 20.75
CA LEU A 598 33.35 12.12 20.69
C LEU A 598 34.75 12.28 21.31
N PRO A 599 35.17 11.39 22.26
CA PRO A 599 36.46 11.48 22.86
C PRO A 599 37.60 11.14 21.88
N GLU A 600 38.76 11.78 22.05
CA GLU A 600 39.94 11.49 21.22
C GLU A 600 40.44 10.05 21.41
N GLN A 601 40.30 9.53 22.64
CA GLN A 601 40.68 8.15 22.97
C GLN A 601 39.43 7.29 23.10
N LEU A 602 39.30 6.35 22.16
CA LEU A 602 38.18 5.41 22.09
C LEU A 602 38.65 4.02 22.55
N GLU A 603 37.86 3.39 23.43
CA GLU A 603 38.05 2.01 23.84
C GLU A 603 37.62 1.03 22.75
N LEU A 604 37.85 -0.27 22.93
CA LEU A 604 37.55 -1.33 21.98
C LEU A 604 36.07 -1.36 21.62
N GLU A 605 35.20 -1.32 22.63
CA GLU A 605 33.74 -1.33 22.45
C GLU A 605 33.22 -0.01 21.83
N ASP A 606 33.88 1.12 22.08
CA ASP A 606 33.52 2.39 21.48
C ASP A 606 33.78 2.37 19.97
N LYS A 607 34.95 1.93 19.55
CA LYS A 607 35.30 1.77 18.14
C LYS A 607 34.39 0.78 17.45
N TRP A 608 34.07 -0.33 18.09
CA TRP A 608 33.17 -1.34 17.58
C TRP A 608 31.78 -0.76 17.29
N VAL A 609 31.15 -0.10 18.27
CA VAL A 609 29.80 0.43 18.08
C VAL A 609 29.76 1.58 17.08
N LEU A 610 30.76 2.45 17.08
CA LEU A 610 30.87 3.56 16.12
C LEU A 610 31.04 3.04 14.70
N SER A 611 31.84 2.00 14.49
CA SER A 611 32.02 1.37 13.19
C SER A 611 30.74 0.66 12.72
N LYS A 612 30.03 -0.02 13.62
CA LYS A 612 28.70 -0.60 13.35
C LYS A 612 27.66 0.47 12.97
N LEU A 613 27.62 1.56 13.72
CA LEU A 613 26.74 2.70 13.42
C LEU A 613 27.08 3.31 12.06
N ASN A 614 28.36 3.50 11.76
CA ASN A 614 28.83 4.08 10.51
C ASN A 614 28.43 3.22 9.30
N THR A 615 28.53 1.90 9.42
CA THR A 615 28.03 0.95 8.42
C THR A 615 26.51 1.05 8.29
N LEU A 616 25.77 1.12 9.41
CA LEU A 616 24.32 1.29 9.42
C LEU A 616 23.89 2.56 8.68
N VAL A 617 24.56 3.70 8.94
CA VAL A 617 24.28 4.98 8.29
C VAL A 617 24.34 4.82 6.77
N LYS A 618 25.40 4.18 6.28
CA LYS A 618 25.55 3.93 4.84
C LYS A 618 24.44 3.04 4.30
N GLU A 619 24.20 1.90 4.94
CA GLU A 619 23.21 0.93 4.48
C GLU A 619 21.78 1.46 4.52
N VAL A 620 21.42 2.19 5.57
CA VAL A 620 20.09 2.82 5.67
C VAL A 620 19.91 3.87 4.59
N THR A 621 20.91 4.71 4.36
CA THR A 621 20.86 5.75 3.33
C THR A 621 20.74 5.13 1.93
N ASP A 622 21.56 4.13 1.61
CA ASP A 622 21.54 3.44 0.32
C ASP A 622 20.16 2.78 0.06
N ASN A 623 19.60 2.12 1.09
CA ASN A 623 18.26 1.50 0.98
C ASN A 623 17.13 2.53 0.86
N MET A 624 17.21 3.65 1.59
CA MET A 624 16.22 4.73 1.47
C MET A 624 16.25 5.37 0.07
N ASP A 625 17.43 5.60 -0.48
CA ASP A 625 17.59 6.13 -1.85
C ASP A 625 17.15 5.13 -2.93
N ALA A 626 17.21 3.83 -2.64
CA ALA A 626 16.70 2.76 -3.50
C ALA A 626 15.20 2.46 -3.28
N PHE A 627 14.49 3.19 -2.41
CA PHE A 627 13.10 2.94 -2.00
C PHE A 627 12.85 1.61 -1.29
N GLU A 628 13.91 0.95 -0.79
CA GLU A 628 13.82 -0.27 0.03
C GLU A 628 13.55 0.07 1.50
N ILE A 629 12.47 0.81 1.74
CA ILE A 629 12.12 1.40 3.05
C ILE A 629 11.97 0.34 4.13
N GLY A 630 11.38 -0.81 3.79
CA GLY A 630 11.22 -1.94 4.72
C GLY A 630 12.56 -2.53 5.17
N VAL A 631 13.55 -2.61 4.26
CA VAL A 631 14.91 -3.08 4.58
C VAL A 631 15.63 -2.05 5.46
N ALA A 632 15.54 -0.77 5.12
CA ALA A 632 16.12 0.30 5.92
C ALA A 632 15.61 0.28 7.37
N SER A 633 14.28 0.16 7.54
CA SER A 633 13.66 0.11 8.88
C SER A 633 14.10 -1.11 9.69
N ALA A 634 14.24 -2.29 9.05
CA ALA A 634 14.70 -3.51 9.71
C ALA A 634 16.15 -3.38 10.22
N LYS A 635 17.04 -2.79 9.41
CA LYS A 635 18.43 -2.55 9.82
C LYS A 635 18.55 -1.63 11.04
N VAL A 636 17.73 -0.58 11.10
CA VAL A 636 17.68 0.32 12.27
C VAL A 636 17.14 -0.43 13.50
N TYR A 637 16.10 -1.24 13.30
CA TYR A 637 15.52 -2.07 14.36
C TYR A 637 16.56 -3.03 14.95
N ASP A 638 17.26 -3.80 14.10
CA ASP A 638 18.27 -4.78 14.52
C ASP A 638 19.43 -4.11 15.25
N PHE A 639 19.90 -2.97 14.73
CA PHE A 639 20.97 -2.23 15.42
C PHE A 639 20.56 -1.77 16.82
N ILE A 640 19.37 -1.21 16.96
CA ILE A 640 18.86 -0.75 18.26
C ILE A 640 18.71 -1.92 19.21
N TRP A 641 18.08 -2.99 18.75
CA TRP A 641 17.75 -4.14 19.59
C TRP A 641 18.97 -4.92 19.98
N ASP A 642 19.74 -5.41 18.99
CA ASP A 642 20.83 -6.34 19.20
C ASP A 642 22.15 -5.64 19.54
N THR A 643 22.51 -4.57 18.80
CA THR A 643 23.83 -3.94 18.97
C THR A 643 23.84 -2.95 20.13
N TYR A 644 22.91 -1.99 20.12
CA TYR A 644 22.91 -0.91 21.10
C TYR A 644 22.39 -1.36 22.47
N CYS A 645 21.19 -1.93 22.52
CA CYS A 645 20.55 -2.29 23.80
C CYS A 645 21.13 -3.54 24.44
N ASP A 646 21.33 -4.62 23.66
CA ASP A 646 21.72 -5.91 24.21
C ASP A 646 23.25 -6.01 24.52
N TRP A 647 24.04 -5.25 23.75
CA TRP A 647 25.49 -5.30 23.92
C TRP A 647 26.09 -3.98 24.38
N PHE A 648 25.98 -2.89 23.61
CA PHE A 648 26.79 -1.69 23.88
C PHE A 648 26.49 -1.06 25.25
N ILE A 649 25.23 -0.90 25.61
CA ILE A 649 24.83 -0.41 26.93
C ILE A 649 25.42 -1.29 28.04
N GLU A 650 25.38 -2.61 27.89
CA GLU A 650 25.89 -3.54 28.88
C GLU A 650 27.42 -3.50 29.02
N LEU A 651 28.13 -3.33 27.87
CA LEU A 651 29.59 -3.17 27.85
C LEU A 651 30.03 -1.88 28.59
N CYS A 652 29.30 -0.78 28.40
CA CYS A 652 29.61 0.52 29.01
C CYS A 652 29.38 0.56 30.54
N LYS A 653 28.50 -0.30 31.08
CA LYS A 653 28.15 -0.22 32.52
C LYS A 653 29.33 -0.27 33.48
N ALA A 654 30.40 -0.98 33.14
CA ALA A 654 31.59 -1.06 33.98
C ALA A 654 32.27 0.32 34.14
N ARG A 655 32.37 1.06 33.02
CA ARG A 655 32.93 2.43 33.01
C ARG A 655 32.01 3.43 33.69
N LEU A 656 30.67 3.33 33.45
CA LEU A 656 29.68 4.22 34.05
C LEU A 656 29.62 4.13 35.59
N THR A 657 29.95 2.95 36.17
CA THR A 657 29.88 2.69 37.61
C THR A 657 31.25 2.61 38.28
N GLY A 658 32.33 2.79 37.51
CA GLY A 658 33.70 2.78 38.00
C GLY A 658 34.11 4.10 38.66
N ASP A 659 35.32 4.12 39.25
CA ASP A 659 35.87 5.28 39.92
C ASP A 659 36.67 6.22 38.99
N ASP A 660 36.93 5.81 37.75
CA ASP A 660 37.62 6.60 36.73
C ASP A 660 36.63 7.59 36.03
N GLU A 661 36.67 8.83 36.46
CA GLU A 661 35.81 9.88 35.93
C GLU A 661 36.05 10.18 34.44
N CYS A 662 37.28 10.01 33.92
CA CYS A 662 37.58 10.22 32.52
C CYS A 662 36.94 9.10 31.67
N ALA A 663 37.15 7.84 32.06
CA ALA A 663 36.53 6.69 31.42
C ALA A 663 34.97 6.77 31.45
N LYS A 664 34.41 7.29 32.53
CA LYS A 664 32.98 7.50 32.70
C LYS A 664 32.43 8.55 31.76
N ILE A 665 33.08 9.72 31.67
CA ILE A 665 32.68 10.81 30.77
C ILE A 665 32.78 10.37 29.30
N ASN A 666 33.88 9.66 28.93
CA ASN A 666 34.05 9.12 27.59
C ASN A 666 32.94 8.13 27.23
N ALA A 667 32.57 7.22 28.14
CA ALA A 667 31.46 6.28 27.93
C ALA A 667 30.13 7.00 27.77
N GLN A 668 29.86 8.06 28.57
CA GLN A 668 28.64 8.88 28.42
C GLN A 668 28.55 9.56 27.06
N ASN A 669 29.64 10.15 26.56
CA ASN A 669 29.71 10.81 25.28
C ASN A 669 29.42 9.84 24.12
N VAL A 670 30.09 8.67 24.11
CA VAL A 670 29.86 7.69 23.03
C VAL A 670 28.45 7.10 23.10
N LEU A 671 27.95 6.76 24.29
CA LEU A 671 26.58 6.29 24.49
C LEU A 671 25.55 7.29 23.94
N CYS A 672 25.71 8.57 24.31
CA CYS A 672 24.77 9.61 23.89
C CYS A 672 24.89 9.93 22.39
N TYR A 673 26.11 10.00 21.86
CA TYR A 673 26.36 10.19 20.43
C TYR A 673 25.69 9.10 19.58
N VAL A 674 25.93 7.83 19.92
CA VAL A 674 25.33 6.69 19.20
C VAL A 674 23.81 6.73 19.30
N LEU A 675 23.27 7.09 20.46
CA LEU A 675 21.82 7.23 20.63
C LEU A 675 21.25 8.32 19.73
N ILE A 676 21.84 9.52 19.72
CA ILE A 676 21.37 10.65 18.90
C ILE A 676 21.37 10.30 17.42
N GLU A 677 22.49 9.78 16.91
CA GLU A 677 22.60 9.42 15.48
C GLU A 677 21.62 8.29 15.11
N THR A 678 21.43 7.32 16.02
CA THR A 678 20.43 6.26 15.82
C THR A 678 19.00 6.81 15.83
N LEU A 679 18.69 7.76 16.72
CA LEU A 679 17.39 8.44 16.74
C LEU A 679 17.14 9.22 15.44
N LYS A 680 18.15 9.86 14.86
CA LYS A 680 18.05 10.52 13.56
C LYS A 680 17.72 9.53 12.45
N LEU A 681 18.36 8.36 12.43
CA LEU A 681 18.05 7.29 11.46
C LEU A 681 16.64 6.71 11.65
N LEU A 682 16.17 6.62 12.89
CA LEU A 682 14.84 6.10 13.22
C LEU A 682 13.71 7.13 13.01
N HIS A 683 14.04 8.41 13.06
CA HIS A 683 13.04 9.49 13.08
C HIS A 683 12.02 9.45 11.90
N PRO A 684 12.40 9.20 10.65
CA PRO A 684 11.44 9.09 9.57
C PRO A 684 10.36 8.02 9.82
N PHE A 685 10.72 6.96 10.51
CA PHE A 685 9.85 5.80 10.76
C PHE A 685 8.99 5.97 12.01
N MET A 686 9.58 6.46 13.11
CA MET A 686 8.96 6.64 14.43
C MET A 686 9.17 8.08 14.95
N PRO A 687 8.47 9.06 14.34
CA PRO A 687 8.80 10.48 14.55
C PRO A 687 8.52 10.99 15.96
N PHE A 688 7.51 10.50 16.65
CA PHE A 688 7.07 11.05 17.93
C PHE A 688 8.00 10.67 19.08
N ILE A 689 8.30 9.39 19.22
CA ILE A 689 9.18 8.92 20.29
C ILE A 689 10.61 9.43 20.13
N THR A 690 11.09 9.50 18.88
CA THR A 690 12.43 10.02 18.59
C THR A 690 12.56 11.50 18.91
N GLU A 691 11.54 12.30 18.60
CA GLU A 691 11.51 13.71 18.96
C GLU A 691 11.48 13.90 20.48
N GLU A 692 10.62 13.16 21.21
CA GLU A 692 10.49 13.28 22.66
C GLU A 692 11.80 12.94 23.38
N ILE A 693 12.49 11.89 22.94
CA ILE A 693 13.77 11.50 23.52
C ILE A 693 14.85 12.52 23.16
N TYR A 694 14.93 12.92 21.89
CA TYR A 694 15.93 13.85 21.40
C TYR A 694 15.89 15.17 22.18
N GLN A 695 14.71 15.72 22.43
CA GLN A 695 14.56 16.97 23.18
C GLN A 695 14.96 16.89 24.67
N ALA A 696 15.11 15.70 25.18
CA ALA A 696 15.54 15.49 26.57
C ALA A 696 17.05 15.23 26.70
N LEU A 697 17.76 14.94 25.59
CA LEU A 697 19.20 14.66 25.56
C LEU A 697 20.04 15.94 25.44
N PRO A 698 21.31 15.93 25.91
CA PRO A 698 22.29 16.91 25.47
C PRO A 698 22.62 16.68 24.00
N HIS A 699 22.93 17.75 23.26
CA HIS A 699 23.15 17.69 21.83
C HIS A 699 24.63 17.82 21.46
N THR A 700 24.95 17.45 20.19
CA THR A 700 26.27 17.69 19.61
C THR A 700 26.41 19.13 19.15
N ALA A 701 27.62 19.59 18.92
CA ALA A 701 27.87 20.93 18.37
C ALA A 701 27.40 21.08 16.91
N GLU A 702 27.21 19.97 16.20
CA GLU A 702 26.70 19.94 14.81
C GLU A 702 25.19 20.11 14.75
N ASP A 703 24.47 19.81 15.83
CA ASP A 703 23.02 19.90 15.90
C ASP A 703 22.58 21.38 16.00
N LYS A 704 21.84 21.82 15.00
CA LYS A 704 21.37 23.21 14.90
C LYS A 704 19.86 23.25 15.00
N GLY A 705 19.33 23.70 16.14
CA GLY A 705 17.92 23.88 16.36
C GLY A 705 17.31 22.85 17.33
N GLU A 706 16.01 23.01 17.59
CA GLU A 706 15.30 22.33 18.68
C GLU A 706 14.68 20.99 18.25
N PHE A 707 14.49 20.75 16.94
CA PHE A 707 13.72 19.61 16.44
C PHE A 707 14.61 18.62 15.67
N ILE A 708 14.46 17.33 15.96
CA ILE A 708 15.25 16.28 15.32
C ILE A 708 15.04 16.23 13.80
N MET A 709 13.82 16.50 13.32
CA MET A 709 13.52 16.49 11.89
C MET A 709 14.24 17.60 11.09
N LEU A 710 14.75 18.61 11.75
CA LEU A 710 15.49 19.71 11.14
C LEU A 710 17.00 19.55 11.30
N GLN A 711 17.46 18.48 11.95
CA GLN A 711 18.86 18.15 12.06
C GLN A 711 19.37 17.47 10.81
N LYS A 712 20.69 17.52 10.63
CA LYS A 712 21.35 16.87 9.50
C LYS A 712 21.21 15.33 9.60
N TRP A 713 20.90 14.70 8.47
CA TRP A 713 20.95 13.25 8.34
C TRP A 713 22.37 12.74 8.59
N PRO A 714 22.55 11.64 9.35
CA PRO A 714 23.85 11.05 9.58
C PRO A 714 24.57 10.70 8.27
N GLU A 715 25.86 10.96 8.23
CA GLU A 715 26.70 10.69 7.07
C GLU A 715 27.77 9.66 7.41
N TYR A 716 28.09 8.78 6.46
CA TYR A 716 29.22 7.86 6.59
C TYR A 716 30.53 8.65 6.67
N ARG A 717 31.42 8.28 7.61
CA ARG A 717 32.72 8.89 7.86
C ARG A 717 33.81 7.82 7.89
N ASP A 718 34.84 7.93 7.04
CA ASP A 718 35.92 6.95 6.97
C ASP A 718 36.69 6.84 8.30
N GLU A 719 36.81 7.94 9.06
CA GLU A 719 37.48 7.99 10.36
C GLU A 719 36.76 7.20 11.48
N LEU A 720 35.48 6.87 11.27
CA LEU A 720 34.68 6.03 12.19
C LEU A 720 34.59 4.57 11.75
N SER A 721 35.40 4.14 10.79
CA SER A 721 35.49 2.76 10.33
C SER A 721 36.63 2.03 11.02
N PHE A 722 36.33 1.04 11.85
CA PHE A 722 37.24 0.27 12.65
C PHE A 722 37.10 -1.23 12.44
N PRO A 723 37.40 -1.77 11.25
CA PRO A 723 37.13 -3.18 10.92
C PRO A 723 37.86 -4.19 11.80
N ARG A 724 39.08 -3.85 12.30
CA ARG A 724 39.85 -4.72 13.21
C ARG A 724 39.18 -4.82 14.56
N GLU A 725 38.64 -3.73 15.08
CA GLU A 725 37.93 -3.70 16.33
C GLU A 725 36.55 -4.35 16.23
N GLU A 726 35.90 -4.26 15.06
CA GLU A 726 34.66 -5.01 14.78
C GLU A 726 34.93 -6.52 14.84
N GLU A 727 35.98 -7.00 14.17
CA GLU A 727 36.37 -8.41 14.20
C GLU A 727 36.70 -8.86 15.63
N ALA A 728 37.52 -8.09 16.35
CA ALA A 728 37.91 -8.39 17.69
C ALA A 728 36.71 -8.50 18.66
N MET A 729 35.78 -7.52 18.61
CA MET A 729 34.57 -7.58 19.42
C MET A 729 33.64 -8.70 18.98
N GLY A 730 33.57 -9.01 17.68
CA GLY A 730 32.82 -10.15 17.16
C GLY A 730 33.23 -11.47 17.78
N LEU A 731 34.55 -11.72 17.87
CA LEU A 731 35.10 -12.93 18.51
C LEU A 731 34.78 -13.01 20.01
N ILE A 732 34.87 -11.88 20.72
CA ILE A 732 34.53 -11.79 22.14
C ILE A 732 33.02 -12.04 22.36
N ILE A 733 32.17 -11.42 21.58
CA ILE A 733 30.69 -11.56 21.62
C ILE A 733 30.28 -13.00 21.33
N ASP A 734 30.87 -13.64 20.30
CA ASP A 734 30.64 -15.04 19.95
C ASP A 734 30.95 -15.96 21.14
N ALA A 735 32.10 -15.78 21.76
CA ALA A 735 32.49 -16.57 22.93
C ALA A 735 31.58 -16.35 24.15
N ILE A 736 31.18 -15.10 24.45
CA ILE A 736 30.26 -14.79 25.54
C ILE A 736 28.88 -15.41 25.26
N THR A 737 28.41 -15.34 24.03
CA THR A 737 27.13 -15.91 23.60
C THR A 737 27.13 -17.43 23.74
N ALA A 738 28.19 -18.09 23.29
CA ALA A 738 28.37 -19.53 23.43
C ALA A 738 28.42 -19.99 24.90
N ILE A 739 29.14 -19.27 25.74
CA ILE A 739 29.19 -19.52 27.21
C ILE A 739 27.77 -19.39 27.79
N ARG A 740 27.04 -18.30 27.47
CA ARG A 740 25.68 -18.08 27.99
C ARG A 740 24.73 -19.19 27.57
N ALA A 741 24.76 -19.58 26.28
CA ALA A 741 23.94 -20.68 25.75
C ALA A 741 24.20 -21.97 26.53
N HIS A 742 25.48 -22.34 26.69
CA HIS A 742 25.87 -23.57 27.38
C HIS A 742 25.50 -23.55 28.86
N ARG A 743 25.69 -22.41 29.55
CA ARG A 743 25.26 -22.22 30.95
C ARG A 743 23.76 -22.37 31.12
N ASN A 744 22.95 -21.87 30.16
CA ASN A 744 21.48 -22.04 30.14
C ASN A 744 21.10 -23.50 29.95
N GLU A 745 21.73 -24.22 29.03
CA GLU A 745 21.52 -25.65 28.82
C GLU A 745 21.77 -26.47 30.05
N MET A 746 22.81 -26.10 30.83
CA MET A 746 23.19 -26.73 32.10
C MET A 746 22.41 -26.20 33.31
N ASN A 747 21.45 -25.29 33.13
CA ASN A 747 20.68 -24.62 34.19
C ASN A 747 21.57 -23.96 35.27
N VAL A 748 22.72 -23.41 34.88
CA VAL A 748 23.63 -22.71 35.79
C VAL A 748 23.03 -21.37 36.19
N ALA A 749 22.90 -21.11 37.48
CA ALA A 749 22.39 -19.83 37.97
C ALA A 749 23.18 -18.65 37.40
N PRO A 750 22.55 -17.56 36.94
CA PRO A 750 23.25 -16.40 36.40
C PRO A 750 24.24 -15.75 37.37
N SER A 751 24.00 -15.83 38.68
CA SER A 751 24.85 -15.28 39.74
C SER A 751 26.09 -16.12 40.04
N LYS A 752 26.13 -17.38 39.56
CA LYS A 752 27.24 -18.28 39.82
C LYS A 752 28.44 -17.90 38.96
N LYS A 753 29.54 -17.52 39.58
CA LYS A 753 30.79 -17.16 38.94
C LYS A 753 31.65 -18.39 38.68
N VAL A 754 32.29 -18.46 37.52
CA VAL A 754 33.09 -19.60 37.05
C VAL A 754 34.41 -19.08 36.45
N HIS A 755 35.49 -19.77 36.67
CA HIS A 755 36.77 -19.50 36.02
C HIS A 755 36.75 -20.02 34.59
N TYR A 756 37.12 -19.18 33.61
CA TYR A 756 37.22 -19.59 32.21
C TYR A 756 38.66 -19.58 31.74
N THR A 757 39.09 -20.68 31.10
CA THR A 757 40.34 -20.69 30.35
C THR A 757 39.98 -20.62 28.85
N ILE A 758 40.44 -19.57 28.19
CA ILE A 758 40.19 -19.32 26.78
C ILE A 758 41.44 -19.72 25.99
N ALA A 759 41.39 -20.87 25.33
CA ALA A 759 42.47 -21.37 24.48
C ALA A 759 42.27 -20.82 23.05
N THR A 760 43.16 -19.97 22.57
CA THR A 760 42.97 -19.21 21.34
C THR A 760 44.29 -18.80 20.69
N ALA A 761 44.27 -18.62 19.36
CA ALA A 761 45.36 -17.97 18.63
C ALA A 761 45.24 -16.42 18.66
N HIS A 762 44.14 -15.87 19.15
CA HIS A 762 43.86 -14.43 19.25
C HIS A 762 44.02 -13.90 20.67
N ALA A 763 45.15 -14.22 21.32
CA ALA A 763 45.37 -13.95 22.72
C ALA A 763 45.18 -12.48 23.11
N ASP A 764 45.71 -11.55 22.33
CA ASP A 764 45.61 -10.10 22.58
C ASP A 764 44.15 -9.62 22.54
N THR A 765 43.31 -10.14 21.60
CA THR A 765 41.87 -9.83 21.48
C THR A 765 41.13 -10.24 22.75
N PHE A 766 41.30 -11.50 23.18
CA PHE A 766 40.60 -12.01 24.36
C PHE A 766 41.13 -11.43 25.67
N ALA A 767 42.42 -11.07 25.76
CA ALA A 767 42.96 -10.35 26.89
C ALA A 767 42.31 -8.97 27.11
N ARG A 768 42.03 -8.25 26.03
CA ARG A 768 41.28 -6.98 26.07
C ARG A 768 39.84 -7.17 26.52
N GLY A 769 39.24 -8.33 26.28
CA GLY A 769 37.85 -8.67 26.61
C GLY A 769 37.61 -9.21 28.01
N ILE A 770 38.63 -9.39 28.86
CA ILE A 770 38.52 -10.03 30.19
C ILE A 770 37.43 -9.38 31.06
N SER A 771 37.34 -8.07 31.07
CA SER A 771 36.30 -7.32 31.79
C SER A 771 34.87 -7.66 31.33
N PHE A 772 34.68 -7.90 30.04
CA PHE A 772 33.40 -8.27 29.46
C PHE A 772 32.97 -9.68 29.85
N PHE A 773 33.90 -10.64 29.87
CA PHE A 773 33.63 -12.00 30.36
C PHE A 773 33.24 -12.00 31.84
N LYS A 774 33.95 -11.23 32.67
CA LYS A 774 33.62 -11.11 34.10
C LYS A 774 32.22 -10.59 34.33
N ARG A 775 31.78 -9.65 33.50
CA ARG A 775 30.47 -9.02 33.64
C ARG A 775 29.37 -9.80 32.91
N LEU A 776 29.58 -10.15 31.64
CA LEU A 776 28.52 -10.63 30.75
C LEU A 776 28.43 -12.16 30.71
N ALA A 777 29.50 -12.86 31.04
CA ALA A 777 29.53 -14.32 31.13
C ALA A 777 29.63 -14.83 32.58
N SER A 778 29.58 -13.94 33.58
CA SER A 778 29.72 -14.26 34.99
C SER A 778 31.03 -15.02 35.28
N ALA A 779 32.16 -14.57 34.71
CA ALA A 779 33.45 -15.09 35.03
C ALA A 779 33.88 -14.67 36.44
N SER A 780 34.46 -15.60 37.22
CA SER A 780 35.21 -15.27 38.42
C SER A 780 36.56 -14.65 38.05
N ASP A 781 37.23 -15.30 37.08
CA ASP A 781 38.42 -14.83 36.41
C ASP A 781 38.57 -15.47 35.04
N VAL A 782 39.49 -14.95 34.20
CA VAL A 782 39.72 -15.44 32.84
C VAL A 782 41.21 -15.62 32.62
N THR A 783 41.63 -16.81 32.23
CA THR A 783 42.97 -17.11 31.77
C THR A 783 42.99 -17.27 30.26
N VAL A 784 43.76 -16.45 29.54
CA VAL A 784 43.98 -16.63 28.10
C VAL A 784 45.19 -17.51 27.88
N ALA A 785 45.08 -18.57 27.13
CA ALA A 785 46.09 -19.59 26.91
C ALA A 785 46.28 -19.90 25.41
N ASP A 786 47.37 -20.59 25.09
CA ASP A 786 47.65 -21.04 23.72
C ASP A 786 46.53 -21.97 23.18
N ALA A 787 46.21 -21.85 21.88
CA ALA A 787 45.16 -22.61 21.24
C ALA A 787 45.25 -24.13 21.39
N ASN A 788 46.48 -24.64 21.54
CA ASN A 788 46.79 -26.09 21.55
C ASN A 788 46.86 -26.69 22.95
N ILE A 789 46.51 -25.97 24.03
CA ILE A 789 46.52 -26.58 25.37
C ILE A 789 45.52 -27.75 25.42
N PRO A 790 45.89 -28.84 26.14
CA PRO A 790 44.97 -29.94 26.35
C PRO A 790 43.80 -29.51 27.23
N THR A 791 42.61 -30.10 26.97
CA THR A 791 41.45 -29.89 27.83
C THR A 791 41.68 -30.55 29.19
N PRO A 792 41.69 -29.81 30.31
CA PRO A 792 41.89 -30.38 31.64
C PRO A 792 40.80 -31.39 32.02
N ASP A 793 41.16 -32.48 32.69
CA ASP A 793 40.19 -33.43 33.20
C ASP A 793 39.14 -32.75 34.10
N GLY A 794 37.88 -33.10 33.91
CA GLY A 794 36.73 -32.50 34.60
C GLY A 794 36.35 -31.10 34.11
N SER A 795 36.81 -30.67 32.95
CA SER A 795 36.43 -29.44 32.31
C SER A 795 35.47 -29.69 31.15
N ILE A 796 34.50 -28.77 30.94
CA ILE A 796 33.66 -28.70 29.75
C ILE A 796 34.34 -27.77 28.75
N GLU A 797 34.25 -28.15 27.49
CA GLU A 797 34.78 -27.39 26.37
C GLU A 797 33.64 -26.82 25.53
N VAL A 798 33.62 -25.51 25.37
CA VAL A 798 32.74 -24.80 24.44
C VAL A 798 33.59 -24.28 23.29
N VAL A 799 33.35 -24.81 22.11
CA VAL A 799 34.08 -24.43 20.90
C VAL A 799 33.35 -23.29 20.20
N THR A 800 34.09 -22.24 19.89
CA THR A 800 33.62 -21.08 19.12
C THR A 800 34.44 -20.94 17.83
N HIS A 801 34.14 -19.94 17.01
CA HIS A 801 34.89 -19.71 15.77
C HIS A 801 36.41 -19.51 16.01
N ALA A 802 36.79 -18.83 17.06
CA ALA A 802 38.18 -18.42 17.29
C ALA A 802 38.79 -18.92 18.62
N ALA A 803 38.03 -19.63 19.42
CA ALA A 803 38.50 -20.06 20.75
C ALA A 803 37.81 -21.34 21.23
N ARG A 804 38.51 -22.05 22.13
CA ARG A 804 37.92 -23.08 22.95
C ARG A 804 37.86 -22.54 24.38
N VAL A 805 36.64 -22.45 24.93
CA VAL A 805 36.44 -22.01 26.32
C VAL A 805 36.33 -23.22 27.21
N LEU A 806 37.29 -23.37 28.13
CA LEU A 806 37.35 -24.47 29.08
C LEU A 806 36.78 -24.00 30.41
N MET A 807 35.81 -24.73 30.93
CA MET A 807 35.06 -24.43 32.14
C MET A 807 35.13 -25.59 33.11
N PRO A 808 35.65 -25.45 34.32
CA PRO A 808 35.67 -26.51 35.33
C PRO A 808 34.23 -26.94 35.67
N LEU A 809 33.90 -28.21 35.50
CA LEU A 809 32.56 -28.76 35.76
C LEU A 809 32.16 -28.57 37.23
N ALA A 810 33.12 -28.71 38.15
CA ALA A 810 32.91 -28.52 39.58
C ALA A 810 32.45 -27.08 39.94
N GLU A 811 32.83 -26.09 39.12
CA GLU A 811 32.41 -24.71 39.33
C GLU A 811 31.05 -24.41 38.67
N LEU A 812 30.64 -25.18 37.65
CA LEU A 812 29.37 -24.99 36.95
C LEU A 812 28.22 -25.62 37.71
N VAL A 813 28.41 -26.81 38.24
CA VAL A 813 27.32 -27.60 38.84
C VAL A 813 27.62 -27.81 40.34
N ASP A 814 26.61 -27.58 41.16
CA ASP A 814 26.60 -28.07 42.55
C ASP A 814 26.08 -29.50 42.50
N PHE A 815 27.01 -30.45 42.42
CA PHE A 815 26.68 -31.86 42.24
C PHE A 815 25.70 -32.38 43.28
N GLU A 816 25.77 -31.93 44.55
CA GLU A 816 24.83 -32.37 45.57
C GLU A 816 23.41 -31.84 45.34
N LYS A 817 23.31 -30.54 45.00
CA LYS A 817 22.01 -29.93 44.71
C LYS A 817 21.39 -30.46 43.40
N GLU A 818 22.22 -30.67 42.40
CA GLU A 818 21.73 -31.17 41.11
C GLU A 818 21.33 -32.63 41.21
N LEU A 819 22.08 -33.47 41.93
CA LEU A 819 21.66 -34.84 42.24
C LEU A 819 20.37 -34.86 43.06
N ALA A 820 20.20 -33.93 44.01
CA ALA A 820 18.97 -33.80 44.78
C ALA A 820 17.79 -33.34 43.88
N ARG A 821 18.03 -32.42 42.94
CA ARG A 821 17.04 -31.98 41.94
C ARG A 821 16.59 -33.13 41.03
N ILE A 822 17.59 -33.84 40.45
CA ILE A 822 17.35 -35.01 39.60
C ILE A 822 16.58 -36.07 40.38
N ALA A 823 16.93 -36.36 41.62
CA ALA A 823 16.23 -37.33 42.45
C ALA A 823 14.75 -36.92 42.71
N LYS A 824 14.50 -35.64 42.95
CA LYS A 824 13.17 -35.10 43.16
C LYS A 824 12.36 -35.14 41.87
N GLU A 825 12.94 -34.78 40.74
CA GLU A 825 12.25 -34.80 39.42
C GLU A 825 11.95 -36.24 38.98
N LYS A 826 12.91 -37.15 39.24
CA LYS A 826 12.71 -38.59 39.02
C LYS A 826 11.57 -39.13 39.89
N ALA A 827 11.54 -38.84 41.18
CA ALA A 827 10.51 -39.27 42.10
C ALA A 827 9.11 -38.72 41.65
N ASN A 828 9.04 -37.50 41.15
CA ASN A 828 7.81 -36.94 40.57
C ASN A 828 7.37 -37.66 39.29
N ALA A 829 8.33 -37.93 38.37
CA ALA A 829 8.05 -38.68 37.15
C ALA A 829 7.60 -40.10 37.43
N GLU A 830 8.25 -40.80 38.38
CA GLU A 830 7.87 -42.14 38.85
C GLU A 830 6.46 -42.16 39.47
N LYS A 831 6.13 -41.14 40.26
CA LYS A 831 4.78 -40.98 40.83
C LYS A 831 3.71 -40.75 39.74
N GLN A 832 4.00 -39.94 38.76
CA GLN A 832 3.11 -39.70 37.63
C GLN A 832 2.95 -40.97 36.77
N LEU A 833 4.05 -41.66 36.49
CA LEU A 833 4.05 -42.91 35.75
C LEU A 833 3.22 -43.97 36.45
N ALA A 834 3.41 -44.17 37.75
CA ALA A 834 2.64 -45.09 38.57
C ALA A 834 1.14 -44.76 38.56
N GLY A 835 0.77 -43.47 38.55
CA GLY A 835 -0.61 -43.02 38.42
C GLY A 835 -1.24 -43.37 37.05
N ILE A 836 -0.45 -43.23 35.96
CA ILE A 836 -0.87 -43.59 34.61
C ILE A 836 -0.94 -45.11 34.46
N GLU A 837 0.04 -45.86 34.94
CA GLU A 837 0.11 -47.32 34.87
C GLU A 837 -1.05 -47.95 35.67
N ASN A 838 -1.40 -47.38 36.84
CA ASN A 838 -2.58 -47.81 37.56
C ASN A 838 -3.89 -47.60 36.80
N LYS A 839 -3.98 -46.50 36.04
CA LYS A 839 -5.12 -46.28 35.15
C LYS A 839 -5.15 -47.28 33.99
N LEU A 840 -4.00 -47.55 33.39
CA LEU A 840 -3.82 -48.48 32.28
C LEU A 840 -3.96 -49.98 32.70
N SER A 841 -3.76 -50.33 33.98
CA SER A 841 -4.00 -51.65 34.51
C SER A 841 -5.46 -51.94 34.89
N ASN A 842 -6.28 -50.86 35.01
CA ASN A 842 -7.69 -51.00 35.30
C ASN A 842 -8.49 -51.42 34.07
N GLN A 843 -8.86 -52.69 33.99
CA GLN A 843 -9.64 -53.22 32.86
C GLN A 843 -10.97 -52.48 32.64
N GLY A 844 -11.59 -51.93 33.68
CA GLY A 844 -12.80 -51.14 33.57
C GLY A 844 -12.54 -49.77 32.86
N PHE A 845 -11.38 -49.21 33.04
CA PHE A 845 -10.97 -47.98 32.34
C PHE A 845 -10.71 -48.28 30.87
N ILE A 846 -9.92 -49.29 30.56
CA ILE A 846 -9.59 -49.66 29.17
C ILE A 846 -10.81 -50.01 28.35
N ALA A 847 -11.82 -50.67 28.95
CA ALA A 847 -13.04 -51.08 28.27
C ALA A 847 -14.07 -49.95 28.06
N LYS A 848 -13.98 -48.84 28.84
CA LYS A 848 -14.99 -47.76 28.83
C LYS A 848 -14.47 -46.42 28.30
N ALA A 849 -13.16 -46.21 28.29
CA ALA A 849 -12.58 -44.97 27.81
C ALA A 849 -12.44 -44.96 26.27
N PRO A 850 -12.60 -43.83 25.61
CA PRO A 850 -12.31 -43.70 24.17
C PRO A 850 -10.88 -44.11 23.84
N GLU A 851 -10.70 -44.81 22.72
CA GLU A 851 -9.39 -45.34 22.28
C GLU A 851 -8.30 -44.27 22.24
N ALA A 852 -8.64 -43.04 21.82
CA ALA A 852 -7.72 -41.92 21.82
C ALA A 852 -7.17 -41.55 23.21
N VAL A 853 -8.00 -41.68 24.27
CA VAL A 853 -7.61 -41.39 25.67
C VAL A 853 -6.69 -42.52 26.20
N VAL A 854 -6.94 -43.75 25.85
CA VAL A 854 -6.08 -44.89 26.24
C VAL A 854 -4.73 -44.82 25.53
N ASN A 855 -4.70 -44.48 24.24
CA ASN A 855 -3.47 -44.30 23.46
C ASN A 855 -2.65 -43.07 23.96
N GLY A 856 -3.33 -41.96 24.26
CA GLY A 856 -2.67 -40.80 24.90
C GLY A 856 -2.00 -41.16 26.24
N ALA A 857 -2.71 -41.93 27.10
CA ALA A 857 -2.11 -42.38 28.34
C ALA A 857 -0.91 -43.34 28.14
N ARG A 858 -0.91 -44.18 27.12
CA ARG A 858 0.25 -45.03 26.78
C ARG A 858 1.44 -44.21 26.29
N GLU A 859 1.20 -43.19 25.45
CA GLU A 859 2.24 -42.27 24.99
C GLU A 859 2.84 -41.49 26.15
N ASP A 860 2.03 -40.99 27.06
CA ASP A 860 2.51 -40.26 28.23
C ASP A 860 3.29 -41.19 29.19
N ALA A 861 2.89 -42.44 29.35
CA ALA A 861 3.68 -43.43 30.11
C ALA A 861 5.06 -43.68 29.43
N ALA A 862 5.08 -43.78 28.11
CA ALA A 862 6.31 -43.95 27.33
C ALA A 862 7.27 -42.75 27.46
N LYS A 863 6.73 -41.52 27.41
CA LYS A 863 7.50 -40.27 27.60
C LYS A 863 8.08 -40.21 29.01
N LEU A 864 7.31 -40.56 30.04
CA LEU A 864 7.78 -40.55 31.42
C LEU A 864 8.85 -41.60 31.67
N ARG A 865 8.76 -42.80 31.07
CA ARG A 865 9.84 -43.83 31.18
C ARG A 865 11.12 -43.31 30.52
N ALA A 866 11.05 -42.74 29.34
CA ALA A 866 12.21 -42.15 28.65
C ALA A 866 12.83 -41.00 29.47
N LEU A 867 12.01 -40.19 30.11
CA LEU A 867 12.46 -39.14 31.02
C LEU A 867 13.21 -39.72 32.23
N ILE A 868 12.67 -40.77 32.87
CA ILE A 868 13.29 -41.44 34.00
C ILE A 868 14.65 -42.03 33.61
N GLU A 869 14.73 -42.72 32.47
CA GLU A 869 16.00 -43.25 31.95
C GLU A 869 17.04 -42.14 31.71
N LYS A 870 16.59 -41.00 31.14
CA LYS A 870 17.44 -39.85 30.90
C LYS A 870 17.98 -39.25 32.23
N LEU A 871 17.10 -39.14 33.23
CA LEU A 871 17.45 -38.65 34.56
C LEU A 871 18.45 -39.59 35.27
N ASP A 872 18.27 -40.91 35.13
CA ASP A 872 19.19 -41.93 35.69
C ASP A 872 20.55 -41.88 34.99
N ALA A 873 20.58 -41.73 33.69
CA ALA A 873 21.83 -41.59 32.93
C ALA A 873 22.57 -40.30 33.33
N SER A 874 21.83 -39.19 33.52
CA SER A 874 22.38 -37.91 33.98
C SER A 874 22.95 -38.03 35.40
N ALA A 875 22.23 -38.66 36.33
CA ALA A 875 22.71 -38.91 37.69
C ALA A 875 23.94 -39.83 37.75
N ALA A 876 24.03 -40.83 36.89
CA ALA A 876 25.16 -41.75 36.79
C ALA A 876 26.42 -41.05 36.23
N ALA A 877 26.20 -40.16 35.22
CA ALA A 877 27.31 -39.37 34.64
C ALA A 877 27.92 -38.38 35.65
N MET A 878 27.13 -37.87 36.60
CA MET A 878 27.59 -36.97 37.66
C MET A 878 28.26 -37.67 38.86
N LYS A 879 28.11 -38.96 38.99
CA LYS A 879 28.76 -39.76 40.05
C LYS A 879 30.10 -40.37 39.62
N LYS A 880 30.41 -40.33 38.32
CA LYS A 880 31.73 -40.69 37.77
C LYS A 880 32.62 -39.48 37.75
#